data_31009431ccb053163bf4d4759e28faf6
#
_entry.id   31009431ccb053163bf4d4759e28faf6
#
_cell.length_a   1.000
_cell.length_b   1.000
_cell.length_c   1.000
_cell.angle_alpha   90.00
_cell.angle_beta   90.00
_cell.angle_gamma   90.00
#
_symmetry.space_group_name_H-M   'P 1'
#
loop_
_entity.id
_entity.type
_entity.pdbx_description
1 polymer ?
#
loop_
_entity_poly.entity_id
_entity_poly.type
_entity_poly.pdbx_seq_one_letter_code
_entity_poly.pdbx_strand_id
1 'polypeptide(L)'
;MLPLTHKILFLLFAAIMIALGGRGFYRLYRRIRAGREDTDQRFNNLKKRIAYSLITTLTQSRTFRKRPVVSFFHSFIFYGFTFYLLVNLVDAIDGFIPVSLDSLGLAGRVYAFLADILSALVLVGVVALVLRRFLLPSRRDFRFNVRTLLHEDVRANKITLDSLIVSAFILFHVGSRAMGAAALVAVQGPRGDAPFATLLSHLFTPQNAFAWRIFGYWGALGSVLAFLAYFPYSKHIHIFMAPLKYLAARDVTSGVLPALTLDMEADTPKLGADKLEDLAWPRLLDAYACIQCNRCQDVCPATATGKALSPSALEINKRLELNELALHQPGFENGAPSPSPLLAFALSPEAAWACTTCGACLEVCPVQDEPMLDIIDIRRHQVMIAGEIPTQLQTAFRGMERTKNPWGINHDKRLDWAAGLNVRTTDENPEPDVLFWVGCAASYDPQSQKTARAFVQLLDHAGVDFAVLGKRECCTGDSARRAGNEYLYRQLADQNVATLNAVKPKLIVATCPHCMNAVGKEYKQIGGDYKVMHHTEYLEQLVASGRLASDTGSATVTYHDPCYLGRHNGVYDAPRNLLNILSNTVVELDRNRENSFCCGAGGAQFWKEEEPGTERISDNRYREARQALGNADEKVLAVGCPFCKSMLESTPGKGADAIAIKDVAELLLEGVQKRSGAGQHVDAAPPAELAPAIPIVQSLPAEPVPASIPETAPPTERAPERKKWTPKAAALPKPTEAPSPAPTPETPQPEAAPVVRKAWNPKANKN
;
A
#
# COMPACT_ATOMS: atom_id res chain seq x y z
N MET A 1 7.08 22.57 45.80
CA MET A 1 5.62 22.75 45.92
C MET A 1 5.17 24.06 45.32
N LEU A 2 3.98 24.09 44.74
CA LEU A 2 3.32 25.31 44.28
C LEU A 2 2.66 26.09 45.42
N PRO A 3 2.53 27.42 45.31
CA PRO A 3 1.64 28.22 46.16
C PRO A 3 0.17 27.72 46.06
N LEU A 4 -0.62 27.90 47.11
CA LEU A 4 -2.01 27.40 47.19
C LEU A 4 -2.86 27.87 46.00
N THR A 5 -2.75 29.16 45.65
CA THR A 5 -3.46 29.72 44.49
C THR A 5 -3.13 29.01 43.17
N HIS A 6 -1.84 28.71 42.93
CA HIS A 6 -1.41 27.96 41.75
C HIS A 6 -1.89 26.50 41.75
N LYS A 7 -1.97 25.85 42.93
CA LYS A 7 -2.52 24.50 43.08
C LYS A 7 -3.99 24.46 42.65
N ILE A 8 -4.81 25.41 43.14
CA ILE A 8 -6.24 25.47 42.81
C ILE A 8 -6.43 25.76 41.32
N LEU A 9 -5.73 26.75 40.79
CA LEU A 9 -5.81 27.10 39.37
C LEU A 9 -5.37 25.94 38.47
N PHE A 10 -4.31 25.22 38.84
CA PHE A 10 -3.83 24.07 38.10
C PHE A 10 -4.83 22.92 38.08
N LEU A 11 -5.47 22.60 39.21
CA LEU A 11 -6.49 21.54 39.28
C LEU A 11 -7.71 21.88 38.42
N LEU A 12 -8.19 23.14 38.49
CA LEU A 12 -9.31 23.58 37.62
C LEU A 12 -8.94 23.50 36.13
N PHE A 13 -7.77 24.00 35.78
CA PHE A 13 -7.27 23.92 34.40
C PHE A 13 -7.11 22.48 33.94
N ALA A 14 -6.51 21.63 34.76
CA ALA A 14 -6.32 20.20 34.45
C ALA A 14 -7.67 19.49 34.23
N ALA A 15 -8.66 19.73 35.10
CA ALA A 15 -9.99 19.15 34.98
C ALA A 15 -10.64 19.52 33.64
N ILE A 16 -10.56 20.79 33.24
CA ILE A 16 -11.11 21.29 31.98
C ILE A 16 -10.39 20.63 30.80
N MET A 17 -9.05 20.61 30.77
CA MET A 17 -8.26 20.08 29.66
C MET A 17 -8.40 18.54 29.53
N ILE A 18 -8.47 17.83 30.66
CA ILE A 18 -8.73 16.36 30.65
C ILE A 18 -10.14 16.08 30.13
N ALA A 19 -11.14 16.85 30.49
CA ALA A 19 -12.50 16.69 29.98
C ALA A 19 -12.55 16.92 28.44
N LEU A 20 -11.93 18.02 27.96
CA LEU A 20 -11.86 18.33 26.53
C LEU A 20 -11.08 17.26 25.76
N GLY A 21 -9.92 16.85 26.26
CA GLY A 21 -9.12 15.78 25.67
C GLY A 21 -9.85 14.45 25.65
N GLY A 22 -10.45 14.04 26.77
CA GLY A 22 -11.24 12.81 26.87
C GLY A 22 -12.40 12.79 25.88
N ARG A 23 -13.13 13.92 25.75
CA ARG A 23 -14.16 14.08 24.71
C ARG A 23 -13.57 13.93 23.30
N GLY A 24 -12.41 14.54 23.03
CA GLY A 24 -11.72 14.43 21.74
C GLY A 24 -11.33 13.00 21.39
N PHE A 25 -10.77 12.24 22.33
CA PHE A 25 -10.43 10.82 22.16
C PHE A 25 -11.68 9.93 21.98
N TYR A 26 -12.74 10.17 22.73
CA TYR A 26 -14.00 9.45 22.56
C TYR A 26 -14.59 9.67 21.15
N ARG A 27 -14.58 10.91 20.67
CA ARG A 27 -15.02 11.24 19.31
C ARG A 27 -14.12 10.60 18.26
N LEU A 28 -12.80 10.59 18.45
CA LEU A 28 -11.86 9.89 17.56
C LEU A 28 -12.17 8.39 17.48
N TYR A 29 -12.41 7.73 18.62
CA TYR A 29 -12.84 6.33 18.66
C TYR A 29 -14.12 6.13 17.84
N ARG A 30 -15.13 6.98 18.01
CA ARG A 30 -16.40 6.91 17.26
C ARG A 30 -16.19 7.07 15.76
N ARG A 31 -15.32 7.99 15.33
CA ARG A 31 -14.97 8.17 13.91
C ARG A 31 -14.32 6.93 13.30
N ILE A 32 -13.37 6.33 14.01
CA ILE A 32 -12.73 5.10 13.55
C ILE A 32 -13.76 3.97 13.43
N ARG A 33 -14.66 3.85 14.42
CA ARG A 33 -15.71 2.84 14.43
C ARG A 33 -16.88 3.11 13.48
N ALA A 34 -16.93 4.28 12.85
CA ALA A 34 -17.92 4.59 11.81
C ALA A 34 -17.67 3.81 10.51
N GLY A 35 -16.45 3.31 10.27
CA GLY A 35 -16.14 2.39 9.18
C GLY A 35 -16.84 1.05 9.35
N ARG A 36 -17.10 0.36 8.22
CA ARG A 36 -17.72 -0.98 8.24
C ARG A 36 -16.88 -2.00 9.03
N GLU A 37 -17.52 -3.07 9.47
CA GLU A 37 -16.80 -4.20 10.08
C GLU A 37 -15.81 -4.82 9.07
N ASP A 38 -14.68 -5.29 9.59
CA ASP A 38 -13.66 -5.94 8.78
C ASP A 38 -13.94 -7.43 8.66
N THR A 39 -13.72 -7.97 7.48
CA THR A 39 -13.83 -9.42 7.24
C THR A 39 -12.63 -10.20 7.77
N ASP A 40 -11.49 -9.54 8.00
CA ASP A 40 -10.31 -10.15 8.60
C ASP A 40 -10.41 -10.16 10.13
N GLN A 41 -10.01 -11.27 10.75
CA GLN A 41 -9.97 -11.40 12.21
C GLN A 41 -8.79 -10.60 12.78
N ARG A 42 -9.07 -9.38 13.24
CA ARG A 42 -8.03 -8.45 13.72
C ARG A 42 -7.58 -8.69 15.18
N PHE A 43 -8.29 -9.50 15.95
CA PHE A 43 -8.00 -9.71 17.38
C PHE A 43 -7.84 -11.18 17.76
N ASN A 44 -7.68 -12.08 16.79
CA ASN A 44 -7.25 -13.46 17.05
C ASN A 44 -5.81 -13.46 17.63
N ASN A 45 -5.44 -14.52 18.38
CA ASN A 45 -4.09 -14.63 18.96
C ASN A 45 -3.60 -13.39 19.73
N LEU A 46 -4.47 -12.79 20.55
CA LEU A 46 -4.26 -11.48 21.20
C LEU A 46 -2.89 -11.39 21.92
N LYS A 47 -2.44 -12.45 22.60
CA LYS A 47 -1.11 -12.45 23.27
C LYS A 47 0.03 -12.20 22.28
N LYS A 48 0.03 -12.89 21.13
CA LYS A 48 1.03 -12.71 20.07
C LYS A 48 0.99 -11.30 19.50
N ARG A 49 -0.21 -10.76 19.29
CA ARG A 49 -0.42 -9.40 18.75
C ARG A 49 0.04 -8.31 19.73
N ILE A 50 -0.27 -8.46 21.02
CA ILE A 50 0.22 -7.54 22.07
C ILE A 50 1.75 -7.58 22.11
N ALA A 51 2.36 -8.76 22.14
CA ALA A 51 3.81 -8.90 22.12
C ALA A 51 4.43 -8.26 20.88
N TYR A 52 3.86 -8.51 19.69
CA TYR A 52 4.30 -7.90 18.44
C TYR A 52 4.19 -6.37 18.46
N SER A 53 3.06 -5.85 18.92
CA SER A 53 2.83 -4.40 19.03
C SER A 53 3.84 -3.75 19.98
N LEU A 54 4.03 -4.32 21.18
CA LEU A 54 4.97 -3.81 22.16
C LEU A 54 6.43 -3.88 21.67
N ILE A 55 6.87 -5.01 21.15
CA ILE A 55 8.23 -5.18 20.65
C ILE A 55 8.49 -4.21 19.49
N THR A 56 7.59 -4.14 18.49
CA THR A 56 7.75 -3.27 17.32
C THR A 56 7.78 -1.79 17.72
N THR A 57 6.92 -1.40 18.66
CA THR A 57 6.87 -0.03 19.18
C THR A 57 8.12 0.32 19.95
N LEU A 58 8.54 -0.51 20.90
CA LEU A 58 9.70 -0.22 21.76
C LEU A 58 11.03 -0.29 21.00
N THR A 59 11.19 -1.22 20.08
CA THR A 59 12.42 -1.34 19.27
C THR A 59 12.49 -0.36 18.11
N GLN A 60 11.36 0.24 17.71
CA GLN A 60 11.26 1.09 16.50
C GLN A 60 11.79 0.39 15.23
N SER A 61 11.81 -0.96 15.20
CA SER A 61 12.48 -1.78 14.17
C SER A 61 12.02 -1.44 12.74
N ARG A 62 10.71 -1.30 12.52
CA ARG A 62 10.18 -0.91 11.21
C ARG A 62 10.54 0.52 10.80
N THR A 63 10.65 1.43 11.78
CA THR A 63 11.02 2.83 11.54
C THR A 63 12.47 2.95 11.10
N PHE A 64 13.38 2.18 11.71
CA PHE A 64 14.81 2.17 11.39
C PHE A 64 15.13 1.53 10.03
N ARG A 65 14.35 0.53 9.60
CA ARG A 65 14.65 -0.31 8.41
C ARG A 65 14.96 0.49 7.13
N LYS A 66 14.30 1.62 6.86
CA LYS A 66 14.41 2.35 5.58
C LYS A 66 15.09 3.73 5.66
N ARG A 67 15.07 4.38 6.79
CA ARG A 67 15.68 5.71 6.98
C ARG A 67 16.37 5.78 8.35
N PRO A 68 17.51 5.07 8.54
CA PRO A 68 18.14 4.91 9.86
C PRO A 68 18.55 6.24 10.51
N VAL A 69 19.15 7.17 9.76
CA VAL A 69 19.60 8.47 10.29
C VAL A 69 18.42 9.30 10.81
N VAL A 70 17.34 9.39 10.04
CA VAL A 70 16.13 10.14 10.47
C VAL A 70 15.50 9.47 11.67
N SER A 71 15.46 8.14 11.67
CA SER A 71 14.90 7.34 12.76
C SER A 71 15.71 7.46 14.04
N PHE A 72 17.01 7.63 13.93
CA PHE A 72 17.90 7.89 15.08
C PHE A 72 17.49 9.19 15.81
N PHE A 73 17.35 10.30 15.10
CA PHE A 73 16.87 11.54 15.73
C PHE A 73 15.43 11.45 16.22
N HIS A 74 14.57 10.71 15.52
CA HIS A 74 13.20 10.46 15.98
C HIS A 74 13.17 9.61 17.25
N SER A 75 14.11 8.67 17.43
CA SER A 75 14.16 7.84 18.63
C SER A 75 14.45 8.64 19.90
N PHE A 76 15.18 9.75 19.81
CA PHE A 76 15.38 10.66 20.94
C PHE A 76 14.04 11.23 21.43
N ILE A 77 13.19 11.63 20.49
CA ILE A 77 11.85 12.14 20.80
C ILE A 77 10.98 11.01 21.36
N PHE A 78 11.02 9.83 20.73
CA PHE A 78 10.18 8.70 21.13
C PHE A 78 10.52 8.21 22.56
N TYR A 79 11.79 7.91 22.85
CA TYR A 79 12.19 7.43 24.16
C TYR A 79 12.08 8.53 25.22
N GLY A 80 12.41 9.77 24.86
CA GLY A 80 12.19 10.91 25.71
C GLY A 80 10.73 11.07 26.04
N PHE A 81 9.83 11.09 25.08
CA PHE A 81 8.38 11.19 25.29
C PHE A 81 7.84 10.05 26.18
N THR A 82 8.28 8.81 25.92
CA THR A 82 7.85 7.65 26.71
C THR A 82 8.29 7.79 28.18
N PHE A 83 9.52 8.22 28.43
CA PHE A 83 10.01 8.48 29.78
C PHE A 83 9.34 9.69 30.42
N TYR A 84 8.99 10.71 29.64
CA TYR A 84 8.31 11.91 30.10
C TYR A 84 6.90 11.65 30.64
N LEU A 85 6.27 10.51 30.33
CA LEU A 85 5.04 10.11 31.00
C LEU A 85 5.28 9.97 32.52
N LEU A 86 6.39 9.33 32.89
CA LEU A 86 6.80 9.20 34.29
C LEU A 86 7.27 10.56 34.84
N VAL A 87 8.06 11.31 34.08
CA VAL A 87 8.57 12.62 34.49
C VAL A 87 7.42 13.59 34.82
N ASN A 88 6.45 13.71 33.92
CA ASN A 88 5.29 14.57 34.14
C ASN A 88 4.43 14.13 35.33
N LEU A 89 4.32 12.83 35.59
CA LEU A 89 3.63 12.32 36.77
C LEU A 89 4.36 12.73 38.07
N VAL A 90 5.67 12.55 38.11
CA VAL A 90 6.50 12.94 39.27
C VAL A 90 6.45 14.45 39.49
N ASP A 91 6.64 15.24 38.41
CA ASP A 91 6.59 16.71 38.49
C ASP A 91 5.18 17.22 38.94
N ALA A 92 4.11 16.54 38.49
CA ALA A 92 2.75 16.86 38.92
C ALA A 92 2.59 16.62 40.42
N ILE A 93 3.08 15.48 40.93
CA ILE A 93 3.01 15.15 42.35
C ILE A 93 3.84 16.15 43.17
N ASP A 94 5.10 16.48 42.72
CA ASP A 94 5.98 17.42 43.42
C ASP A 94 5.37 18.83 43.52
N GLY A 95 4.52 19.21 42.59
CA GLY A 95 3.75 20.48 42.69
C GLY A 95 2.83 20.52 43.91
N PHE A 96 2.33 19.39 44.41
CA PHE A 96 1.38 19.30 45.50
C PHE A 96 2.00 18.76 46.80
N ILE A 97 2.84 17.72 46.68
CA ILE A 97 3.49 17.02 47.78
C ILE A 97 5.01 16.94 47.45
N PRO A 98 5.90 17.37 48.35
CA PRO A 98 7.33 17.34 48.05
C PRO A 98 7.81 15.89 47.77
N VAL A 99 8.40 15.69 46.62
CA VAL A 99 9.01 14.41 46.26
C VAL A 99 10.52 14.50 46.45
N SER A 100 11.04 13.79 47.46
CA SER A 100 12.48 13.70 47.65
C SER A 100 13.07 12.56 46.84
N LEU A 101 13.65 12.86 45.66
CA LEU A 101 14.35 11.87 44.85
C LEU A 101 15.61 11.38 45.51
N ASP A 102 16.28 12.20 46.34
CA ASP A 102 17.50 11.84 47.05
C ASP A 102 17.25 10.73 48.09
N SER A 103 16.04 10.65 48.65
CA SER A 103 15.62 9.57 49.56
C SER A 103 15.56 8.20 48.90
N LEU A 104 15.46 8.14 47.55
CA LEU A 104 15.45 6.92 46.75
C LEU A 104 16.89 6.43 46.39
N GLY A 105 17.91 7.11 46.88
CA GLY A 105 19.32 6.73 46.68
C GLY A 105 19.70 6.61 45.19
N LEU A 106 20.24 5.45 44.80
CA LEU A 106 20.69 5.22 43.42
C LEU A 106 19.53 5.35 42.40
N ALA A 107 18.36 4.85 42.72
CA ALA A 107 17.20 4.91 41.80
C ALA A 107 16.77 6.36 41.50
N GLY A 108 16.77 7.22 42.52
CA GLY A 108 16.47 8.65 42.37
C GLY A 108 17.51 9.38 41.51
N ARG A 109 18.80 9.07 41.68
CA ARG A 109 19.90 9.63 40.86
C ARG A 109 19.81 9.17 39.39
N VAL A 110 19.53 7.89 39.14
CA VAL A 110 19.34 7.35 37.78
C VAL A 110 18.14 8.01 37.11
N TYR A 111 17.03 8.17 37.85
CA TYR A 111 15.85 8.87 37.32
C TYR A 111 16.18 10.33 36.97
N ALA A 112 16.85 11.08 37.88
CA ALA A 112 17.21 12.48 37.62
C ALA A 112 18.11 12.61 36.40
N PHE A 113 19.14 11.76 36.29
CA PHE A 113 20.06 11.71 35.14
C PHE A 113 19.32 11.43 33.81
N LEU A 114 18.44 10.43 33.79
CA LEU A 114 17.68 10.09 32.59
C LEU A 114 16.71 11.24 32.22
N ALA A 115 16.03 11.84 33.17
CA ALA A 115 15.13 12.96 32.92
C ALA A 115 15.87 14.17 32.35
N ASP A 116 17.08 14.44 32.81
CA ASP A 116 17.91 15.55 32.36
C ASP A 116 18.50 15.31 30.95
N ILE A 117 19.13 14.16 30.74
CA ILE A 117 19.77 13.82 29.44
C ILE A 117 18.72 13.64 28.33
N LEU A 118 17.58 12.97 28.63
CA LEU A 118 16.52 12.82 27.64
C LEU A 118 15.89 14.16 27.28
N SER A 119 15.84 15.14 28.20
CA SER A 119 15.42 16.50 27.87
C SER A 119 16.30 17.12 26.79
N ALA A 120 17.62 17.05 26.96
CA ALA A 120 18.59 17.54 25.96
C ALA A 120 18.45 16.80 24.61
N LEU A 121 18.34 15.47 24.65
CA LEU A 121 18.21 14.65 23.44
C LEU A 121 16.92 14.93 22.68
N VAL A 122 15.78 15.11 23.37
CA VAL A 122 14.51 15.49 22.74
C VAL A 122 14.63 16.82 22.01
N LEU A 123 15.23 17.84 22.66
CA LEU A 123 15.44 19.15 22.03
C LEU A 123 16.30 19.03 20.77
N VAL A 124 17.41 18.29 20.82
CA VAL A 124 18.26 18.00 19.66
C VAL A 124 17.47 17.28 18.56
N GLY A 125 16.72 16.24 18.93
CA GLY A 125 15.92 15.46 17.98
C GLY A 125 14.86 16.30 17.26
N VAL A 126 14.13 17.16 17.98
CA VAL A 126 13.13 18.06 17.37
C VAL A 126 13.79 19.06 16.45
N VAL A 127 14.88 19.70 16.86
CA VAL A 127 15.62 20.65 16.00
C VAL A 127 16.11 19.94 14.74
N ALA A 128 16.71 18.76 14.82
CA ALA A 128 17.15 17.99 13.67
C ALA A 128 16.00 17.68 12.69
N LEU A 129 14.82 17.28 13.19
CA LEU A 129 13.67 16.99 12.33
C LEU A 129 13.05 18.26 11.72
N VAL A 130 13.05 19.37 12.44
CA VAL A 130 12.62 20.68 11.91
C VAL A 130 13.55 21.12 10.80
N LEU A 131 14.89 21.08 11.01
CA LEU A 131 15.89 21.41 9.99
C LEU A 131 15.70 20.54 8.74
N ARG A 132 15.54 19.22 8.93
CA ARG A 132 15.27 18.30 7.81
C ARG A 132 14.03 18.67 7.02
N ARG A 133 12.94 18.98 7.71
CA ARG A 133 11.64 19.20 7.06
C ARG A 133 11.57 20.54 6.32
N PHE A 134 12.19 21.59 6.86
CA PHE A 134 12.00 22.96 6.38
C PHE A 134 13.22 23.55 5.66
N LEU A 135 14.44 23.15 6.02
CA LEU A 135 15.64 23.81 5.57
C LEU A 135 16.52 22.93 4.67
N LEU A 136 16.71 21.66 5.01
CA LEU A 136 17.62 20.77 4.27
C LEU A 136 17.05 20.33 2.90
N PRO A 137 17.92 19.92 1.94
CA PRO A 137 17.49 19.41 0.62
C PRO A 137 16.46 18.27 0.70
N SER A 138 16.48 17.45 1.74
CA SER A 138 15.52 16.37 2.03
C SER A 138 14.08 16.86 2.27
N ARG A 139 13.84 18.18 2.35
CA ARG A 139 12.47 18.74 2.31
C ARG A 139 11.71 18.35 1.03
N ARG A 140 12.43 17.96 -0.04
CA ARG A 140 11.82 17.47 -1.30
C ARG A 140 11.04 16.18 -1.12
N ASP A 141 11.42 15.34 -0.14
CA ASP A 141 10.71 14.09 0.20
C ASP A 141 9.26 14.32 0.63
N PHE A 142 8.90 15.54 1.01
CA PHE A 142 7.55 15.93 1.44
C PHE A 142 6.70 16.59 0.36
N ARG A 143 7.19 16.63 -0.88
CA ARG A 143 6.46 17.22 -2.02
C ARG A 143 5.62 16.15 -2.69
N PHE A 144 4.45 16.56 -3.16
CA PHE A 144 3.59 15.75 -3.99
C PHE A 144 3.74 16.13 -5.48
N ASN A 145 3.41 15.17 -6.36
CA ASN A 145 3.32 15.44 -7.78
C ASN A 145 2.19 16.46 -8.05
N VAL A 146 2.35 17.31 -9.06
CA VAL A 146 1.33 18.29 -9.46
C VAL A 146 0.01 17.67 -9.88
N ARG A 147 0.01 16.40 -10.34
CA ARG A 147 -1.19 15.62 -10.71
C ARG A 147 -1.91 15.02 -9.51
N THR A 148 -1.26 14.93 -8.34
CA THR A 148 -1.83 14.29 -7.16
C THR A 148 -2.98 15.12 -6.61
N LEU A 149 -4.14 14.49 -6.42
CA LEU A 149 -5.25 15.12 -5.72
C LEU A 149 -4.88 15.34 -4.26
N LEU A 150 -4.99 16.57 -3.80
CA LEU A 150 -4.70 16.96 -2.43
C LEU A 150 -5.93 17.62 -1.82
N HIS A 151 -6.24 17.25 -0.58
CA HIS A 151 -7.26 17.90 0.23
C HIS A 151 -7.00 19.41 0.33
N GLU A 152 -8.03 20.22 0.48
CA GLU A 152 -7.91 21.68 0.55
C GLU A 152 -6.97 22.13 1.66
N ASP A 153 -6.99 21.47 2.79
CA ASP A 153 -6.11 21.73 3.92
C ASP A 153 -4.63 21.47 3.63
N VAL A 154 -4.33 20.49 2.74
CA VAL A 154 -2.95 20.27 2.24
C VAL A 154 -2.51 21.44 1.38
N ARG A 155 -3.39 21.91 0.48
CA ARG A 155 -3.15 23.07 -0.38
C ARG A 155 -2.98 24.34 0.44
N ALA A 156 -3.74 24.49 1.52
CA ALA A 156 -3.64 25.59 2.48
C ALA A 156 -2.44 25.49 3.45
N ASN A 157 -1.52 24.52 3.25
CA ASN A 157 -0.35 24.28 4.09
C ASN A 157 -0.66 23.92 5.57
N LYS A 158 -1.86 23.48 5.91
CA LYS A 158 -2.21 23.11 7.30
C LYS A 158 -1.33 21.99 7.86
N ILE A 159 -0.82 21.06 7.01
CA ILE A 159 0.15 20.02 7.43
C ILE A 159 1.46 20.66 7.93
N THR A 160 1.91 21.70 7.24
CA THR A 160 3.11 22.47 7.61
C THR A 160 2.86 23.15 8.96
N LEU A 161 1.71 23.81 9.09
CA LEU A 161 1.30 24.50 10.33
C LEU A 161 1.18 23.52 11.50
N ASP A 162 0.50 22.36 11.33
CA ASP A 162 0.41 21.31 12.37
C ASP A 162 1.80 20.82 12.79
N SER A 163 2.72 20.65 11.82
CA SER A 163 4.10 20.27 12.11
C SER A 163 4.87 21.32 12.93
N LEU A 164 4.64 22.60 12.65
CA LEU A 164 5.24 23.70 13.40
C LEU A 164 4.63 23.80 14.82
N ILE A 165 3.30 23.69 14.95
CA ILE A 165 2.60 23.68 16.25
C ILE A 165 3.14 22.57 17.14
N VAL A 166 3.20 21.33 16.62
CA VAL A 166 3.71 20.19 17.38
C VAL A 166 5.18 20.38 17.76
N SER A 167 6.02 20.86 16.85
CA SER A 167 7.43 21.09 17.14
C SER A 167 7.63 22.20 18.17
N ALA A 168 6.90 23.32 18.03
CA ALA A 168 6.94 24.44 18.99
C ALA A 168 6.45 23.99 20.36
N PHE A 169 5.36 23.19 20.40
CA PHE A 169 4.86 22.60 21.64
C PHE A 169 5.91 21.75 22.35
N ILE A 170 6.58 20.82 21.63
CA ILE A 170 7.59 19.94 22.24
C ILE A 170 8.78 20.77 22.77
N LEU A 171 9.26 21.72 21.96
CA LEU A 171 10.35 22.62 22.38
C LEU A 171 9.97 23.46 23.60
N PHE A 172 8.75 24.00 23.64
CA PHE A 172 8.25 24.77 24.77
C PHE A 172 8.06 23.92 26.01
N HIS A 173 7.41 22.76 25.90
CA HIS A 173 7.18 21.82 27.01
C HIS A 173 8.49 21.37 27.65
N VAL A 174 9.40 20.78 26.85
CA VAL A 174 10.66 20.24 27.36
C VAL A 174 11.63 21.36 27.77
N GLY A 175 11.68 22.44 27.01
CA GLY A 175 12.50 23.62 27.32
C GLY A 175 12.08 24.30 28.62
N SER A 176 10.78 24.53 28.83
CA SER A 176 10.29 25.13 30.09
C SER A 176 10.61 24.27 31.30
N ARG A 177 10.44 22.94 31.18
CA ARG A 177 10.85 22.02 32.24
C ARG A 177 12.34 22.09 32.53
N ALA A 178 13.19 22.06 31.52
CA ALA A 178 14.65 22.14 31.66
C ALA A 178 15.07 23.46 32.33
N MET A 179 14.43 24.58 31.96
CA MET A 179 14.67 25.88 32.62
C MET A 179 14.24 25.90 34.08
N GLY A 180 13.09 25.28 34.41
CA GLY A 180 12.63 25.14 35.80
C GLY A 180 13.60 24.27 36.64
N ALA A 181 14.11 23.18 36.08
CA ALA A 181 15.12 22.34 36.71
C ALA A 181 16.46 23.08 36.89
N ALA A 182 16.90 23.81 35.87
CA ALA A 182 18.13 24.63 35.95
C ALA A 182 18.04 25.75 36.99
N ALA A 183 16.86 26.41 37.11
CA ALA A 183 16.62 27.40 38.14
C ALA A 183 16.67 26.78 39.56
N LEU A 184 16.26 25.54 39.72
CA LEU A 184 16.41 24.82 41.02
C LEU A 184 17.88 24.55 41.34
N VAL A 185 18.66 24.08 40.32
CA VAL A 185 20.11 23.86 40.46
C VAL A 185 20.84 25.15 40.79
N ALA A 186 20.44 26.30 40.25
CA ALA A 186 21.06 27.60 40.57
C ALA A 186 20.95 27.95 42.07
N VAL A 187 19.95 27.43 42.77
CA VAL A 187 19.75 27.62 44.24
C VAL A 187 20.46 26.52 45.04
N GLN A 188 20.39 25.26 44.57
CA GLN A 188 20.88 24.12 45.34
C GLN A 188 22.38 23.80 45.08
N GLY A 189 22.97 24.38 44.06
CA GLY A 189 24.30 24.09 43.57
C GLY A 189 24.36 23.00 42.48
N PRO A 190 25.52 22.84 41.82
CA PRO A 190 25.72 21.90 40.73
C PRO A 190 25.43 20.46 41.13
N ARG A 191 24.78 19.70 40.25
CA ARG A 191 24.40 18.30 40.48
C ARG A 191 25.02 17.39 39.41
N GLY A 192 25.75 16.36 39.83
CA GLY A 192 26.34 15.37 38.91
C GLY A 192 25.30 14.49 38.19
N ASP A 193 24.13 14.35 38.75
CA ASP A 193 22.99 13.61 38.17
C ASP A 193 22.04 14.49 37.35
N ALA A 194 22.41 15.77 37.12
CA ALA A 194 21.66 16.68 36.24
C ALA A 194 22.63 17.60 35.45
N PRO A 195 23.49 17.06 34.59
CA PRO A 195 24.53 17.85 33.90
C PRO A 195 23.94 18.90 32.94
N PHE A 196 22.84 18.65 32.25
CA PHE A 196 22.22 19.61 31.36
C PHE A 196 21.57 20.77 32.15
N ALA A 197 20.83 20.48 33.18
CA ALA A 197 20.28 21.51 34.07
C ALA A 197 21.41 22.30 34.76
N THR A 198 22.53 21.66 35.17
CA THR A 198 23.71 22.31 35.72
C THR A 198 24.34 23.28 34.73
N LEU A 199 24.47 22.89 33.44
CA LEU A 199 24.95 23.77 32.37
C LEU A 199 24.04 24.99 32.23
N LEU A 200 22.74 24.80 32.20
CA LEU A 200 21.76 25.89 32.06
C LEU A 200 21.63 26.76 33.30
N SER A 201 22.01 26.28 34.49
CA SER A 201 21.84 26.98 35.78
C SER A 201 22.58 28.33 35.82
N HIS A 202 23.63 28.50 35.02
CA HIS A 202 24.36 29.76 34.89
C HIS A 202 23.55 30.91 34.30
N LEU A 203 22.36 30.62 33.70
CA LEU A 203 21.42 31.63 33.18
C LEU A 203 20.53 32.23 34.27
N PHE A 204 20.55 31.69 35.49
CA PHE A 204 19.62 32.02 36.55
C PHE A 204 20.39 32.54 37.80
N THR A 205 19.67 33.36 38.59
CA THR A 205 20.14 33.80 39.88
C THR A 205 19.20 33.29 40.97
N PRO A 206 19.66 33.14 42.25
CA PRO A 206 18.78 32.73 43.33
C PRO A 206 17.53 33.61 43.49
N GLN A 207 17.63 34.90 43.15
CA GLN A 207 16.54 35.86 43.27
C GLN A 207 15.41 35.59 42.24
N ASN A 208 15.73 35.16 41.03
CA ASN A 208 14.73 34.89 39.99
C ASN A 208 14.31 33.42 39.92
N ALA A 209 15.00 32.54 40.60
CA ALA A 209 14.82 31.09 40.49
C ALA A 209 13.40 30.61 40.84
N PHE A 210 12.75 31.25 41.83
CA PHE A 210 11.38 30.91 42.21
C PHE A 210 10.41 31.15 41.05
N ALA A 211 10.48 32.29 40.39
CA ALA A 211 9.63 32.63 39.25
C ALA A 211 9.83 31.66 38.11
N TRP A 212 11.09 31.30 37.80
CA TRP A 212 11.42 30.34 36.75
C TRP A 212 10.98 28.91 37.06
N ARG A 213 10.96 28.50 38.33
CA ARG A 213 10.38 27.23 38.74
C ARG A 213 8.88 27.19 38.52
N ILE A 214 8.14 28.26 38.85
CA ILE A 214 6.70 28.37 38.57
C ILE A 214 6.45 28.38 37.05
N PHE A 215 7.23 29.14 36.29
CA PHE A 215 7.17 29.13 34.84
C PHE A 215 7.44 27.72 34.27
N GLY A 216 8.51 27.04 34.75
CA GLY A 216 8.86 25.68 34.32
C GLY A 216 7.73 24.68 34.58
N TYR A 217 7.06 24.76 35.73
CA TYR A 217 5.93 23.90 36.07
C TYR A 217 4.74 24.12 35.13
N TRP A 218 4.29 25.37 34.96
CA TRP A 218 3.19 25.68 34.06
C TRP A 218 3.55 25.50 32.60
N GLY A 219 4.76 25.88 32.18
CA GLY A 219 5.26 25.69 30.83
C GLY A 219 5.35 24.21 30.45
N ALA A 220 5.74 23.34 31.40
CA ALA A 220 5.74 21.89 31.17
C ALA A 220 4.32 21.30 31.28
N LEU A 221 3.79 21.19 32.48
CA LEU A 221 2.52 20.49 32.74
C LEU A 221 1.31 21.21 32.17
N GLY A 222 1.28 22.54 32.23
CA GLY A 222 0.21 23.34 31.65
C GLY A 222 0.14 23.22 30.14
N SER A 223 1.29 23.22 29.47
CA SER A 223 1.32 23.06 28.02
C SER A 223 0.88 21.65 27.58
N VAL A 224 1.29 20.60 28.30
CA VAL A 224 0.88 19.22 27.95
C VAL A 224 -0.61 19.01 28.15
N LEU A 225 -1.18 19.61 29.19
CA LEU A 225 -2.63 19.60 29.42
C LEU A 225 -3.38 20.39 28.33
N ALA A 226 -2.89 21.57 27.95
CA ALA A 226 -3.49 22.35 26.84
C ALA A 226 -3.41 21.57 25.51
N PHE A 227 -2.28 20.93 25.26
CA PHE A 227 -2.08 20.12 24.05
C PHE A 227 -2.99 18.89 24.03
N LEU A 228 -3.38 18.34 25.17
CA LEU A 228 -4.29 17.19 25.27
C LEU A 228 -5.62 17.43 24.54
N ALA A 229 -6.14 18.66 24.57
CA ALA A 229 -7.36 19.02 23.83
C ALA A 229 -7.15 19.05 22.31
N TYR A 230 -5.96 19.43 21.83
CA TYR A 230 -5.59 19.44 20.40
C TYR A 230 -5.11 18.08 19.91
N PHE A 231 -4.60 17.24 20.78
CA PHE A 231 -3.92 15.99 20.47
C PHE A 231 -4.68 15.06 19.51
N PRO A 232 -6.00 14.79 19.68
CA PRO A 232 -6.77 13.88 18.80
C PRO A 232 -6.86 14.34 17.34
N TYR A 233 -6.61 15.62 17.08
CA TYR A 233 -6.68 16.23 15.73
C TYR A 233 -5.31 16.42 15.10
N SER A 234 -4.25 16.42 15.89
CA SER A 234 -2.87 16.64 15.46
C SER A 234 -2.27 15.38 14.83
N LYS A 235 -1.19 15.54 14.04
CA LYS A 235 -0.42 14.39 13.56
C LYS A 235 0.23 13.59 14.71
N HIS A 236 0.33 14.15 15.90
CA HIS A 236 0.97 13.51 17.05
C HIS A 236 0.16 12.32 17.59
N ILE A 237 -1.12 12.21 17.21
CA ILE A 237 -2.00 11.09 17.57
C ILE A 237 -1.44 9.71 17.14
N HIS A 238 -0.53 9.69 16.15
CA HIS A 238 0.13 8.45 15.71
C HIS A 238 0.84 7.70 16.84
N ILE A 239 1.25 8.38 17.91
CA ILE A 239 1.89 7.76 19.08
C ILE A 239 1.00 6.66 19.68
N PHE A 240 -0.31 6.87 19.71
CA PHE A 240 -1.28 5.88 20.19
C PHE A 240 -1.83 5.01 19.05
N MET A 241 -2.05 5.62 17.89
CA MET A 241 -2.71 4.90 16.79
C MET A 241 -1.79 3.89 16.10
N ALA A 242 -0.48 4.14 16.00
CA ALA A 242 0.46 3.18 15.42
C ALA A 242 0.59 1.87 16.25
N PRO A 243 0.74 1.89 17.58
CA PRO A 243 0.65 0.66 18.38
C PRO A 243 -0.67 -0.07 18.26
N LEU A 244 -1.80 0.65 18.18
CA LEU A 244 -3.11 0.05 17.92
C LEU A 244 -3.19 -0.58 16.52
N LYS A 245 -2.58 0.04 15.50
CA LYS A 245 -2.48 -0.54 14.17
C LYS A 245 -1.64 -1.81 14.16
N TYR A 246 -0.52 -1.87 14.88
CA TYR A 246 0.26 -3.11 15.02
C TYR A 246 -0.55 -4.22 15.69
N LEU A 247 -1.35 -3.87 16.71
CA LEU A 247 -2.25 -4.82 17.37
C LEU A 247 -3.31 -5.35 16.40
N ALA A 248 -3.85 -4.48 15.53
CA ALA A 248 -4.85 -4.79 14.53
C ALA A 248 -4.25 -5.18 13.15
N ALA A 249 -2.95 -5.51 13.06
CA ALA A 249 -2.33 -5.92 11.80
C ALA A 249 -2.97 -7.20 11.23
N ARG A 250 -2.97 -7.34 9.91
CA ARG A 250 -3.45 -8.56 9.24
C ARG A 250 -2.49 -9.73 9.49
N ASP A 251 -3.02 -10.92 9.69
CA ASP A 251 -2.24 -12.17 9.82
C ASP A 251 -1.96 -12.83 8.46
N VAL A 252 -2.34 -12.18 7.35
CA VAL A 252 -2.17 -12.69 5.99
C VAL A 252 -1.22 -11.81 5.20
N THR A 253 -0.60 -12.38 4.18
CA THR A 253 0.31 -11.63 3.30
C THR A 253 -0.43 -10.56 2.50
N SER A 254 0.28 -9.52 2.08
CA SER A 254 -0.28 -8.40 1.32
C SER A 254 -0.91 -8.79 -0.02
N GLY A 255 -0.55 -9.97 -0.56
CA GLY A 255 -1.14 -10.52 -1.80
C GLY A 255 -2.55 -11.07 -1.64
N VAL A 256 -3.00 -11.35 -0.42
CA VAL A 256 -4.37 -11.84 -0.15
C VAL A 256 -5.28 -10.66 0.11
N LEU A 257 -6.23 -10.42 -0.79
CA LEU A 257 -7.22 -9.37 -0.60
C LEU A 257 -8.29 -9.80 0.42
N PRO A 258 -8.88 -8.85 1.18
CA PRO A 258 -10.01 -9.13 2.04
C PRO A 258 -11.16 -9.75 1.25
N ALA A 259 -11.78 -10.79 1.82
CA ALA A 259 -12.96 -11.40 1.22
C ALA A 259 -14.10 -10.37 1.13
N LEU A 260 -14.86 -10.44 0.06
CA LEU A 260 -16.07 -9.64 -0.12
C LEU A 260 -17.27 -10.56 -0.14
N THR A 261 -18.26 -10.29 0.71
CA THR A 261 -19.55 -10.96 0.65
C THR A 261 -20.33 -10.37 -0.52
N LEU A 262 -20.67 -11.23 -1.49
CA LEU A 262 -21.44 -10.85 -2.66
C LEU A 262 -22.94 -11.08 -2.37
N ASP A 263 -23.52 -10.20 -1.56
CA ASP A 263 -24.96 -10.19 -1.32
C ASP A 263 -25.64 -9.33 -2.40
N MET A 264 -26.07 -10.00 -3.46
CA MET A 264 -26.75 -9.36 -4.60
C MET A 264 -28.26 -9.23 -4.38
N GLU A 265 -28.80 -9.82 -3.33
CA GLU A 265 -30.23 -9.76 -2.99
C GLU A 265 -30.55 -8.61 -2.04
N ALA A 266 -29.52 -7.97 -1.46
CA ALA A 266 -29.69 -6.79 -0.63
C ALA A 266 -30.29 -5.64 -1.44
N ASP A 267 -31.22 -4.87 -0.85
CA ASP A 267 -31.83 -3.67 -1.47
C ASP A 267 -30.76 -2.66 -1.91
N THR A 268 -29.65 -2.58 -1.19
CA THR A 268 -28.49 -1.72 -1.50
C THR A 268 -27.21 -2.52 -1.27
N PRO A 269 -26.70 -3.27 -2.29
CA PRO A 269 -25.49 -4.05 -2.15
C PRO A 269 -24.27 -3.15 -1.91
N LYS A 270 -23.55 -3.39 -0.83
CA LYS A 270 -22.31 -2.65 -0.49
C LYS A 270 -21.09 -3.40 -1.04
N LEU A 271 -20.80 -3.19 -2.32
CA LEU A 271 -19.73 -3.86 -3.05
C LEU A 271 -18.53 -2.89 -3.28
N GLY A 272 -17.69 -2.75 -2.27
CA GLY A 272 -16.57 -1.82 -2.30
C GLY A 272 -16.81 -0.56 -1.49
N ALA A 273 -16.10 0.53 -1.79
CA ALA A 273 -16.16 1.77 -1.04
C ALA A 273 -16.33 2.99 -1.97
N ASP A 274 -17.42 3.73 -1.78
CA ASP A 274 -17.63 5.06 -2.34
C ASP A 274 -17.27 6.15 -1.32
N LYS A 275 -17.61 5.91 -0.05
CA LYS A 275 -17.49 6.88 1.04
C LYS A 275 -16.63 6.34 2.17
N LEU A 276 -16.29 7.20 3.14
CA LEU A 276 -15.44 6.85 4.29
C LEU A 276 -16.01 5.68 5.10
N GLU A 277 -17.31 5.67 5.37
CA GLU A 277 -18.00 4.62 6.12
C GLU A 277 -18.05 3.27 5.42
N ASP A 278 -17.83 3.23 4.11
CA ASP A 278 -17.74 1.99 3.34
C ASP A 278 -16.37 1.31 3.48
N LEU A 279 -15.35 2.05 3.88
CA LEU A 279 -14.05 1.47 4.24
C LEU A 279 -14.16 0.70 5.55
N ALA A 280 -13.45 -0.43 5.66
CA ALA A 280 -13.38 -1.13 6.94
C ALA A 280 -12.71 -0.26 8.01
N TRP A 281 -13.17 -0.36 9.29
CA TRP A 281 -12.68 0.48 10.39
C TRP A 281 -11.14 0.53 10.52
N PRO A 282 -10.34 -0.53 10.22
CA PRO A 282 -8.89 -0.45 10.27
C PRO A 282 -8.30 0.50 9.22
N ARG A 283 -9.04 0.79 8.14
CA ARG A 283 -8.64 1.77 7.11
C ARG A 283 -8.82 3.21 7.59
N LEU A 284 -9.82 3.46 8.43
CA LEU A 284 -9.97 4.75 9.10
C LEU A 284 -8.93 4.94 10.20
N LEU A 285 -8.53 3.85 10.88
CA LEU A 285 -7.40 3.84 11.82
C LEU A 285 -6.08 4.18 11.11
N ASP A 286 -5.84 3.67 9.88
CA ASP A 286 -4.64 3.93 9.06
C ASP A 286 -4.42 5.44 8.89
N ALA A 287 -5.46 6.19 8.59
CA ALA A 287 -5.39 7.64 8.44
C ALA A 287 -4.82 8.34 9.70
N TYR A 288 -5.12 7.84 10.89
CA TYR A 288 -4.61 8.38 12.15
C TYR A 288 -3.27 7.77 12.60
N ALA A 289 -2.96 6.55 12.17
CA ALA A 289 -1.67 5.90 12.40
C ALA A 289 -0.58 6.48 11.50
N CYS A 290 -0.94 6.96 10.30
CA CYS A 290 -0.03 7.54 9.32
C CYS A 290 0.81 8.67 9.90
N ILE A 291 2.14 8.51 9.86
CA ILE A 291 3.11 9.51 10.36
C ILE A 291 3.50 10.56 9.30
N GLN A 292 2.85 10.55 8.14
CA GLN A 292 3.09 11.49 7.04
C GLN A 292 4.55 11.57 6.60
N CYS A 293 5.22 10.42 6.57
CA CYS A 293 6.65 10.33 6.24
C CYS A 293 6.96 10.20 4.75
N ASN A 294 5.96 9.98 3.92
CA ASN A 294 6.00 9.80 2.45
C ASN A 294 6.85 8.61 1.94
N ARG A 295 7.26 7.67 2.81
CA ARG A 295 8.02 6.48 2.37
C ARG A 295 7.25 5.63 1.37
N CYS A 296 5.94 5.51 1.51
CA CYS A 296 5.07 4.77 0.59
C CYS A 296 4.99 5.44 -0.79
N GLN A 297 5.10 6.78 -0.85
CA GLN A 297 5.21 7.54 -2.09
C GLN A 297 6.55 7.30 -2.78
N ASP A 298 7.67 7.30 -2.03
CA ASP A 298 9.02 7.15 -2.59
C ASP A 298 9.23 5.82 -3.33
N VAL A 299 8.55 4.76 -2.88
CA VAL A 299 8.66 3.43 -3.47
C VAL A 299 7.52 3.09 -4.44
N CYS A 300 6.55 3.98 -4.59
CA CYS A 300 5.41 3.76 -5.48
C CYS A 300 5.82 3.92 -6.94
N PRO A 301 5.67 2.88 -7.78
CA PRO A 301 6.04 2.96 -9.19
C PRO A 301 5.22 4.01 -9.95
N ALA A 302 3.94 4.18 -9.63
CA ALA A 302 3.12 5.21 -10.23
C ALA A 302 3.62 6.62 -9.90
N THR A 303 3.94 6.90 -8.63
CA THR A 303 4.52 8.19 -8.23
C THR A 303 5.88 8.43 -8.88
N ALA A 304 6.76 7.42 -8.90
CA ALA A 304 8.11 7.52 -9.44
C ALA A 304 8.13 7.81 -10.96
N THR A 305 7.06 7.45 -11.66
CA THR A 305 6.86 7.70 -13.09
C THR A 305 5.91 8.86 -13.38
N GLY A 306 5.71 9.75 -12.41
CA GLY A 306 4.98 11.03 -12.58
C GLY A 306 3.47 10.91 -12.70
N LYS A 307 2.86 9.76 -12.36
CA LYS A 307 1.42 9.56 -12.36
C LYS A 307 0.73 10.19 -11.14
N ALA A 308 -0.59 10.33 -11.20
CA ALA A 308 -1.37 11.02 -10.18
C ALA A 308 -1.40 10.35 -8.79
N LEU A 309 -1.12 9.03 -8.72
CA LEU A 309 -1.20 8.28 -7.48
C LEU A 309 -0.07 8.61 -6.50
N SER A 310 -0.45 9.00 -5.29
CA SER A 310 0.41 9.01 -4.10
C SER A 310 -0.28 8.27 -2.96
N PRO A 311 0.23 7.10 -2.53
CA PRO A 311 -0.35 6.38 -1.38
C PRO A 311 -0.31 7.19 -0.08
N SER A 312 0.66 8.09 0.05
CA SER A 312 0.77 9.00 1.18
C SER A 312 -0.32 10.07 1.18
N ALA A 313 -0.62 10.64 0.00
CA ALA A 313 -1.69 11.63 -0.13
C ALA A 313 -3.05 11.03 0.21
N LEU A 314 -3.32 9.80 -0.19
CA LEU A 314 -4.55 9.08 0.15
C LEU A 314 -4.79 9.06 1.68
N GLU A 315 -3.78 8.61 2.45
CA GLU A 315 -3.90 8.54 3.92
C GLU A 315 -4.04 9.94 4.57
N ILE A 316 -3.30 10.89 4.05
CA ILE A 316 -3.32 12.28 4.55
C ILE A 316 -4.68 12.93 4.27
N ASN A 317 -5.19 12.78 3.05
CA ASN A 317 -6.48 13.33 2.64
C ASN A 317 -7.63 12.73 3.47
N LYS A 318 -7.64 11.39 3.67
CA LYS A 318 -8.61 10.73 4.55
C LYS A 318 -8.61 11.29 5.97
N ARG A 319 -7.42 11.50 6.54
CA ARG A 319 -7.29 12.05 7.88
C ARG A 319 -7.86 13.47 7.99
N LEU A 320 -7.57 14.31 7.00
CA LEU A 320 -8.02 15.69 7.01
C LEU A 320 -9.53 15.76 6.84
N GLU A 321 -10.11 14.98 5.93
CA GLU A 321 -11.58 14.89 5.80
C GLU A 321 -12.22 14.37 7.08
N LEU A 322 -11.69 13.34 7.73
CA LEU A 322 -12.19 12.85 9.02
C LEU A 322 -12.13 13.92 10.14
N ASN A 323 -11.12 14.78 10.13
CA ASN A 323 -11.04 15.89 11.06
C ASN A 323 -12.02 17.01 10.72
N GLU A 324 -12.25 17.29 9.44
CA GLU A 324 -13.25 18.25 8.96
C GLU A 324 -14.67 17.81 9.36
N LEU A 325 -15.01 16.53 9.15
CA LEU A 325 -16.26 15.94 9.60
C LEU A 325 -16.44 16.05 11.11
N ALA A 326 -15.36 15.90 11.88
CA ALA A 326 -15.42 16.08 13.32
C ALA A 326 -15.81 17.50 13.77
N LEU A 327 -15.41 18.49 13.00
CA LEU A 327 -15.68 19.90 13.33
C LEU A 327 -17.06 20.35 12.85
N HIS A 328 -17.42 19.96 11.61
CA HIS A 328 -18.59 20.51 10.92
C HIS A 328 -19.77 19.56 10.81
N GLN A 329 -19.54 18.24 10.91
CA GLN A 329 -20.58 17.21 10.75
C GLN A 329 -20.51 16.12 11.83
N PRO A 330 -20.77 16.45 13.10
CA PRO A 330 -20.66 15.50 14.22
C PRO A 330 -21.63 14.31 14.09
N GLY A 331 -22.60 14.35 13.19
CA GLY A 331 -23.48 13.23 12.86
C GLY A 331 -22.75 11.99 12.33
N PHE A 332 -21.61 12.16 11.61
CA PHE A 332 -20.81 11.06 11.11
C PHE A 332 -20.36 10.10 12.23
N GLU A 333 -19.95 10.64 13.38
CA GLU A 333 -19.57 9.85 14.56
C GLU A 333 -20.75 9.05 15.14
N ASN A 334 -21.98 9.35 14.74
CA ASN A 334 -23.21 8.69 15.15
C ASN A 334 -23.85 7.85 14.03
N GLY A 335 -23.13 7.60 12.93
CA GLY A 335 -23.57 6.75 11.82
C GLY A 335 -24.26 7.50 10.68
N ALA A 336 -24.26 8.86 10.69
CA ALA A 336 -24.67 9.60 9.50
C ALA A 336 -23.65 9.42 8.36
N PRO A 337 -24.10 9.34 7.10
CA PRO A 337 -23.19 9.18 5.98
C PRO A 337 -22.28 10.41 5.80
N SER A 338 -21.05 10.17 5.32
CA SER A 338 -20.15 11.25 4.92
C SER A 338 -20.71 11.94 3.64
N PRO A 339 -20.48 13.26 3.47
CA PRO A 339 -21.07 14.01 2.37
C PRO A 339 -20.44 13.68 1.04
N SER A 340 -19.12 13.49 1.01
CA SER A 340 -18.31 13.42 -0.19
C SER A 340 -17.88 11.99 -0.52
N PRO A 341 -17.87 11.58 -1.79
CA PRO A 341 -17.27 10.33 -2.22
C PRO A 341 -15.75 10.40 -2.10
N LEU A 342 -15.10 9.23 -1.88
CA LEU A 342 -13.63 9.11 -1.75
C LEU A 342 -12.89 9.67 -2.98
N LEU A 343 -13.46 9.50 -4.18
CA LEU A 343 -12.87 10.03 -5.42
C LEU A 343 -12.91 11.55 -5.54
N ALA A 344 -13.66 12.24 -4.69
CA ALA A 344 -13.69 13.71 -4.70
C ALA A 344 -12.55 14.33 -3.87
N PHE A 345 -12.08 13.64 -2.82
CA PHE A 345 -11.09 14.22 -1.90
C PHE A 345 -9.90 13.31 -1.60
N ALA A 346 -10.08 11.98 -1.55
CA ALA A 346 -9.02 11.06 -1.13
C ALA A 346 -8.00 10.78 -2.24
N LEU A 347 -8.49 10.46 -3.45
CA LEU A 347 -7.66 10.29 -4.66
C LEU A 347 -8.53 10.49 -5.91
N SER A 348 -7.91 10.88 -7.03
CA SER A 348 -8.62 11.01 -8.31
C SER A 348 -8.92 9.62 -8.93
N PRO A 349 -9.91 9.51 -9.84
CA PRO A 349 -10.14 8.29 -10.62
C PRO A 349 -8.87 7.82 -11.34
N GLU A 350 -8.11 8.72 -11.97
CA GLU A 350 -6.82 8.45 -12.59
C GLU A 350 -5.84 7.80 -11.58
N ALA A 351 -5.76 8.32 -10.37
CA ALA A 351 -4.89 7.76 -9.33
C ALA A 351 -5.33 6.37 -8.88
N ALA A 352 -6.64 6.12 -8.77
CA ALA A 352 -7.17 4.80 -8.43
C ALA A 352 -6.77 3.75 -9.47
N TRP A 353 -6.81 4.11 -10.76
CA TRP A 353 -6.42 3.21 -11.84
C TRP A 353 -4.89 3.09 -12.04
N ALA A 354 -4.08 4.01 -11.57
CA ALA A 354 -2.61 3.94 -11.67
C ALA A 354 -1.96 2.90 -10.73
N CYS A 355 -2.70 2.32 -9.79
CA CYS A 355 -2.15 1.36 -8.84
C CYS A 355 -1.88 0.00 -9.47
N THR A 356 -0.64 -0.48 -9.40
CA THR A 356 -0.20 -1.80 -9.87
C THR A 356 -0.38 -2.92 -8.84
N THR A 357 -0.97 -2.66 -7.70
CA THR A 357 -1.14 -3.61 -6.59
C THR A 357 0.14 -4.36 -6.17
N CYS A 358 1.29 -3.73 -6.34
CA CYS A 358 2.59 -4.36 -6.09
C CYS A 358 2.96 -4.49 -4.61
N GLY A 359 2.19 -3.90 -3.69
CA GLY A 359 2.41 -3.97 -2.24
C GLY A 359 3.62 -3.20 -1.70
N ALA A 360 4.37 -2.44 -2.52
CA ALA A 360 5.55 -1.71 -2.05
C ALA A 360 5.22 -0.67 -0.95
N CYS A 361 4.06 -0.02 -1.04
CA CYS A 361 3.59 0.93 -0.03
C CYS A 361 3.31 0.27 1.33
N LEU A 362 2.80 -0.97 1.34
CA LEU A 362 2.54 -1.75 2.55
C LEU A 362 3.85 -2.20 3.21
N GLU A 363 4.79 -2.69 2.36
CA GLU A 363 6.09 -3.21 2.82
C GLU A 363 6.93 -2.13 3.50
N VAL A 364 6.97 -0.94 2.91
CA VAL A 364 7.81 0.16 3.40
C VAL A 364 7.20 0.91 4.58
N CYS A 365 5.88 0.76 4.83
CA CYS A 365 5.18 1.56 5.84
C CYS A 365 5.66 1.19 7.25
N PRO A 366 6.20 2.16 8.01
CA PRO A 366 6.67 1.90 9.37
C PRO A 366 5.52 1.59 10.34
N VAL A 367 4.31 2.05 10.05
CA VAL A 367 3.11 1.85 10.89
C VAL A 367 2.11 0.85 10.31
N GLN A 368 2.45 0.22 9.17
CA GLN A 368 1.66 -0.82 8.50
C GLN A 368 0.29 -0.35 7.99
N ASP A 369 0.19 0.90 7.51
CA ASP A 369 -0.99 1.35 6.78
C ASP A 369 -1.13 0.57 5.46
N GLU A 370 -2.36 0.40 5.01
CA GLU A 370 -2.71 -0.48 3.90
C GLU A 370 -3.42 0.26 2.74
N PRO A 371 -2.86 1.37 2.20
CA PRO A 371 -3.53 2.22 1.19
C PRO A 371 -3.87 1.47 -0.11
N MET A 372 -3.15 0.40 -0.44
CA MET A 372 -3.48 -0.45 -1.60
C MET A 372 -4.87 -1.07 -1.47
N LEU A 373 -5.29 -1.43 -0.26
CA LEU A 373 -6.58 -2.07 -0.04
C LEU A 373 -7.74 -1.08 -0.15
N ASP A 374 -7.53 0.18 0.24
CA ASP A 374 -8.50 1.25 -0.01
C ASP A 374 -8.75 1.43 -1.51
N ILE A 375 -7.66 1.43 -2.31
CA ILE A 375 -7.75 1.55 -3.76
C ILE A 375 -8.52 0.36 -4.37
N ILE A 376 -8.32 -0.85 -3.86
CA ILE A 376 -9.08 -2.02 -4.32
C ILE A 376 -10.56 -1.89 -3.96
N ASP A 377 -10.90 -1.45 -2.74
CA ASP A 377 -12.30 -1.26 -2.36
C ASP A 377 -12.97 -0.14 -3.18
N ILE A 378 -12.26 0.93 -3.51
CA ILE A 378 -12.73 1.98 -4.42
C ILE A 378 -12.96 1.40 -5.83
N ARG A 379 -12.02 0.61 -6.38
CA ARG A 379 -12.20 -0.05 -7.68
C ARG A 379 -13.39 -1.02 -7.67
N ARG A 380 -13.62 -1.76 -6.57
CA ARG A 380 -14.79 -2.63 -6.40
C ARG A 380 -16.08 -1.84 -6.57
N HIS A 381 -16.19 -0.68 -5.93
CA HIS A 381 -17.35 0.20 -6.09
C HIS A 381 -17.47 0.71 -7.54
N GLN A 382 -16.38 1.23 -8.13
CA GLN A 382 -16.37 1.75 -9.49
C GLN A 382 -16.83 0.69 -10.50
N VAL A 383 -16.34 -0.54 -10.40
CA VAL A 383 -16.62 -1.62 -11.36
C VAL A 383 -17.99 -2.24 -11.14
N MET A 384 -18.36 -2.54 -9.88
CA MET A 384 -19.56 -3.35 -9.61
C MET A 384 -20.80 -2.53 -9.31
N ILE A 385 -20.67 -1.29 -8.87
CA ILE A 385 -21.80 -0.41 -8.54
C ILE A 385 -21.94 0.74 -9.55
N ALA A 386 -20.87 1.52 -9.76
CA ALA A 386 -20.91 2.67 -10.66
C ALA A 386 -20.87 2.29 -12.15
N GLY A 387 -20.36 1.11 -12.49
CA GLY A 387 -20.18 0.67 -13.88
C GLY A 387 -19.07 1.41 -14.63
N GLU A 388 -18.20 2.13 -13.91
CA GLU A 388 -17.11 2.92 -14.48
C GLU A 388 -15.84 2.07 -14.63
N ILE A 389 -15.70 1.44 -15.79
CA ILE A 389 -14.61 0.53 -16.11
C ILE A 389 -13.82 1.09 -17.31
N PRO A 390 -12.47 1.17 -17.26
CA PRO A 390 -11.67 1.50 -18.43
C PRO A 390 -12.02 0.62 -19.64
N THR A 391 -12.22 1.24 -20.80
CA THR A 391 -12.76 0.55 -22.00
C THR A 391 -11.96 -0.67 -22.41
N GLN A 392 -10.63 -0.60 -22.38
CA GLN A 392 -9.76 -1.73 -22.75
C GLN A 392 -9.89 -2.88 -21.74
N LEU A 393 -10.07 -2.59 -20.46
CA LEU A 393 -10.27 -3.58 -19.41
C LEU A 393 -11.61 -4.33 -19.57
N GLN A 394 -12.65 -3.67 -20.08
CA GLN A 394 -13.93 -4.33 -20.41
C GLN A 394 -13.75 -5.45 -21.45
N THR A 395 -12.81 -5.29 -22.40
CA THR A 395 -12.51 -6.33 -23.38
C THR A 395 -11.90 -7.56 -22.72
N ALA A 396 -10.95 -7.37 -21.79
CA ALA A 396 -10.37 -8.48 -21.02
C ALA A 396 -11.45 -9.18 -20.15
N PHE A 397 -12.36 -8.44 -19.53
CA PHE A 397 -13.46 -9.02 -18.76
C PHE A 397 -14.37 -9.87 -19.63
N ARG A 398 -14.79 -9.35 -20.80
CA ARG A 398 -15.60 -10.12 -21.76
C ARG A 398 -14.88 -11.40 -22.23
N GLY A 399 -13.55 -11.34 -22.42
CA GLY A 399 -12.76 -12.53 -22.71
C GLY A 399 -12.82 -13.54 -21.57
N MET A 400 -12.61 -13.12 -20.33
CA MET A 400 -12.70 -13.99 -19.15
C MET A 400 -14.08 -14.62 -18.99
N GLU A 401 -15.15 -13.87 -19.22
CA GLU A 401 -16.53 -14.36 -19.12
C GLU A 401 -16.86 -15.40 -20.20
N ARG A 402 -16.52 -15.11 -21.47
CA ARG A 402 -16.93 -15.92 -22.61
C ARG A 402 -16.00 -17.10 -22.90
N THR A 403 -14.68 -16.84 -22.83
CA THR A 403 -13.64 -17.81 -23.25
C THR A 403 -12.76 -18.24 -22.09
N LYS A 404 -13.06 -17.80 -20.84
CA LYS A 404 -12.33 -18.14 -19.62
C LYS A 404 -10.85 -17.72 -19.63
N ASN A 405 -10.51 -16.75 -20.49
CA ASN A 405 -9.20 -16.12 -20.53
C ASN A 405 -9.28 -14.66 -20.99
N PRO A 406 -8.39 -13.79 -20.52
CA PRO A 406 -8.45 -12.36 -20.81
C PRO A 406 -8.11 -11.98 -22.25
N TRP A 407 -7.50 -12.87 -23.04
CA TRP A 407 -7.20 -12.66 -24.47
C TRP A 407 -8.42 -12.84 -25.36
N GLY A 408 -9.50 -13.46 -24.86
CA GLY A 408 -10.68 -13.77 -25.68
C GLY A 408 -10.44 -14.88 -26.71
N ILE A 409 -9.34 -15.62 -26.60
CA ILE A 409 -8.97 -16.73 -27.50
C ILE A 409 -9.85 -17.95 -27.16
N ASN A 410 -10.24 -18.70 -28.20
CA ASN A 410 -11.04 -19.91 -28.02
C ASN A 410 -10.37 -20.85 -26.98
N HIS A 411 -11.16 -21.31 -26.02
CA HIS A 411 -10.74 -22.17 -24.95
C HIS A 411 -10.16 -23.51 -25.43
N ASP A 412 -10.60 -24.01 -26.56
CA ASP A 412 -10.08 -25.22 -27.20
C ASP A 412 -8.57 -25.15 -27.53
N LYS A 413 -8.05 -23.96 -27.75
CA LYS A 413 -6.62 -23.71 -28.03
C LYS A 413 -5.73 -23.70 -26.78
N ARG A 414 -6.30 -24.02 -25.59
CA ARG A 414 -5.55 -23.92 -24.35
C ARG A 414 -4.33 -24.85 -24.26
N LEU A 415 -4.29 -25.95 -25.03
CA LEU A 415 -3.19 -26.90 -25.09
C LEU A 415 -2.28 -26.72 -26.30
N ASP A 416 -2.53 -25.77 -27.21
CA ASP A 416 -1.72 -25.61 -28.44
C ASP A 416 -0.24 -25.33 -28.13
N TRP A 417 0.07 -24.70 -26.98
CA TRP A 417 1.45 -24.46 -26.55
C TRP A 417 2.24 -25.74 -26.35
N ALA A 418 1.58 -26.88 -26.08
CA ALA A 418 2.20 -28.16 -25.77
C ALA A 418 2.52 -29.02 -27.04
N ALA A 419 2.19 -28.50 -28.23
CA ALA A 419 2.42 -29.21 -29.48
C ALA A 419 3.87 -29.71 -29.60
N GLY A 420 4.04 -31.02 -29.88
CA GLY A 420 5.35 -31.68 -29.99
C GLY A 420 6.02 -32.00 -28.63
N LEU A 421 5.37 -31.81 -27.51
CA LEU A 421 5.87 -32.17 -26.19
C LEU A 421 5.01 -33.33 -25.60
N ASN A 422 5.62 -34.11 -24.70
CA ASN A 422 4.92 -35.18 -23.98
C ASN A 422 4.20 -34.62 -22.77
N VAL A 423 3.04 -33.98 -22.98
CA VAL A 423 2.23 -33.39 -21.95
C VAL A 423 0.92 -34.17 -21.78
N ARG A 424 0.77 -34.85 -20.67
CA ARG A 424 -0.45 -35.57 -20.32
C ARG A 424 -1.42 -34.67 -19.54
N THR A 425 -2.70 -34.85 -19.81
CA THR A 425 -3.76 -34.24 -19.00
C THR A 425 -4.07 -35.08 -17.77
N THR A 426 -4.75 -34.51 -16.79
CA THR A 426 -5.22 -35.26 -15.60
C THR A 426 -6.32 -36.30 -15.94
N ASP A 427 -6.84 -36.31 -17.15
CA ASP A 427 -7.71 -37.40 -17.65
C ASP A 427 -6.90 -38.60 -18.09
N GLU A 428 -5.68 -38.40 -18.58
CA GLU A 428 -4.71 -39.42 -19.01
C GLU A 428 -3.79 -39.87 -17.86
N ASN A 429 -3.50 -38.97 -16.92
CA ASN A 429 -2.71 -39.21 -15.72
C ASN A 429 -3.40 -38.58 -14.49
N PRO A 430 -4.31 -39.32 -13.84
CA PRO A 430 -5.17 -38.76 -12.77
C PRO A 430 -4.47 -38.52 -11.43
N GLU A 431 -3.33 -39.16 -11.17
CA GLU A 431 -2.61 -39.04 -9.89
C GLU A 431 -1.13 -38.62 -10.07
N PRO A 432 -0.83 -37.53 -10.78
CA PRO A 432 0.54 -37.10 -11.01
C PRO A 432 1.21 -36.68 -9.68
N ASP A 433 2.53 -36.74 -9.62
CA ASP A 433 3.30 -36.16 -8.51
C ASP A 433 3.21 -34.63 -8.51
N VAL A 434 3.16 -34.04 -9.71
CA VAL A 434 3.05 -32.61 -9.92
C VAL A 434 1.90 -32.27 -10.87
N LEU A 435 0.98 -31.43 -10.43
CA LEU A 435 0.04 -30.75 -11.32
C LEU A 435 0.68 -29.44 -11.78
N PHE A 436 1.02 -29.33 -13.05
CA PHE A 436 1.48 -28.07 -13.63
C PHE A 436 0.30 -27.17 -13.94
N TRP A 437 0.17 -26.08 -13.18
CA TRP A 437 -0.78 -25.00 -13.44
C TRP A 437 -0.20 -24.08 -14.53
N VAL A 438 -0.67 -24.23 -15.75
CA VAL A 438 -0.13 -23.53 -16.92
C VAL A 438 -0.43 -22.02 -16.87
N GLY A 439 -1.65 -21.66 -16.48
CA GLY A 439 -2.12 -20.28 -16.49
C GLY A 439 -2.43 -19.75 -17.89
N CYS A 440 -3.19 -18.66 -17.96
CA CYS A 440 -3.62 -18.11 -19.25
C CYS A 440 -2.46 -17.54 -20.08
N ALA A 441 -1.49 -16.86 -19.43
CA ALA A 441 -0.34 -16.29 -20.14
C ALA A 441 0.43 -17.37 -20.89
N ALA A 442 0.86 -18.42 -20.20
CA ALA A 442 1.60 -19.51 -20.81
C ALA A 442 0.77 -20.36 -21.81
N SER A 443 -0.57 -20.30 -21.73
CA SER A 443 -1.43 -20.96 -22.72
C SER A 443 -1.56 -20.16 -24.02
N TYR A 444 -1.58 -18.82 -23.96
CA TYR A 444 -2.02 -18.01 -25.11
C TYR A 444 -1.03 -16.94 -25.56
N ASP A 445 -0.06 -16.52 -24.72
CA ASP A 445 0.94 -15.54 -25.09
C ASP A 445 2.23 -16.24 -25.63
N PRO A 446 2.66 -15.96 -26.88
CA PRO A 446 3.79 -16.67 -27.50
C PRO A 446 5.10 -16.58 -26.72
N GLN A 447 5.36 -15.48 -26.03
CA GLN A 447 6.59 -15.32 -25.23
C GLN A 447 6.51 -16.13 -23.94
N SER A 448 5.35 -16.14 -23.30
CA SER A 448 5.10 -16.92 -22.08
C SER A 448 5.02 -18.44 -22.36
N GLN A 449 4.60 -18.85 -23.57
CA GLN A 449 4.64 -20.25 -24.02
C GLN A 449 6.06 -20.81 -24.01
N LYS A 450 7.09 -20.01 -24.32
CA LYS A 450 8.50 -20.43 -24.25
C LYS A 450 8.89 -20.90 -22.85
N THR A 451 8.46 -20.15 -21.83
CA THR A 451 8.70 -20.52 -20.43
C THR A 451 7.99 -21.82 -20.05
N ALA A 452 6.71 -22.02 -20.44
CA ALA A 452 5.99 -23.26 -20.16
C ALA A 452 6.64 -24.46 -20.85
N ARG A 453 7.02 -24.31 -22.11
CA ARG A 453 7.72 -25.35 -22.89
C ARG A 453 9.08 -25.70 -22.28
N ALA A 454 9.86 -24.68 -21.86
CA ALA A 454 11.11 -24.90 -21.16
C ALA A 454 10.92 -25.65 -19.85
N PHE A 455 9.92 -25.24 -19.05
CA PHE A 455 9.63 -25.90 -17.79
C PHE A 455 9.25 -27.37 -17.97
N VAL A 456 8.38 -27.70 -18.92
CA VAL A 456 7.98 -29.09 -19.21
C VAL A 456 9.14 -29.93 -19.67
N GLN A 457 10.02 -29.43 -20.57
CA GLN A 457 11.22 -30.12 -20.99
C GLN A 457 12.18 -30.39 -19.82
N LEU A 458 12.28 -29.48 -18.88
CA LEU A 458 13.06 -29.70 -17.65
C LEU A 458 12.43 -30.78 -16.76
N LEU A 459 11.08 -30.83 -16.65
CA LEU A 459 10.39 -31.90 -15.93
C LEU A 459 10.62 -33.27 -16.56
N ASP A 460 10.52 -33.37 -17.90
CA ASP A 460 10.79 -34.59 -18.64
C ASP A 460 12.24 -35.05 -18.45
N HIS A 461 13.21 -34.11 -18.59
CA HIS A 461 14.62 -34.40 -18.38
C HIS A 461 14.93 -34.88 -16.96
N ALA A 462 14.24 -34.34 -15.98
CA ALA A 462 14.34 -34.74 -14.56
C ALA A 462 13.54 -36.01 -14.24
N GLY A 463 12.81 -36.61 -15.16
CA GLY A 463 11.98 -37.78 -14.98
C GLY A 463 10.84 -37.53 -13.96
N VAL A 464 10.23 -36.35 -13.97
CA VAL A 464 9.11 -36.00 -13.08
C VAL A 464 7.81 -36.50 -13.68
N ASP A 465 7.00 -37.18 -12.88
CA ASP A 465 5.63 -37.52 -13.26
C ASP A 465 4.72 -36.29 -13.04
N PHE A 466 4.25 -35.71 -14.15
CA PHE A 466 3.41 -34.53 -14.12
C PHE A 466 2.22 -34.61 -15.06
N ALA A 467 1.21 -33.79 -14.80
CA ALA A 467 0.08 -33.60 -15.70
C ALA A 467 -0.41 -32.15 -15.67
N VAL A 468 -1.25 -31.78 -16.63
CA VAL A 468 -1.93 -30.48 -16.71
C VAL A 468 -3.45 -30.68 -16.68
N LEU A 469 -4.22 -29.64 -16.28
CA LEU A 469 -5.69 -29.70 -16.30
C LEU A 469 -6.27 -29.61 -17.74
N GLY A 470 -5.48 -29.12 -18.70
CA GLY A 470 -5.95 -28.93 -20.06
C GLY A 470 -7.14 -27.98 -20.14
N LYS A 471 -8.19 -28.38 -20.83
CA LYS A 471 -9.43 -27.60 -20.99
C LYS A 471 -10.25 -27.43 -19.70
N ARG A 472 -9.90 -28.13 -18.62
CA ARG A 472 -10.57 -27.95 -17.32
C ARG A 472 -10.04 -26.74 -16.54
N GLU A 473 -8.85 -26.26 -16.88
CA GLU A 473 -8.26 -25.05 -16.28
C GLU A 473 -8.87 -23.79 -16.90
N CYS A 474 -9.29 -22.84 -16.09
CA CYS A 474 -9.64 -21.50 -16.57
C CYS A 474 -8.77 -20.43 -15.90
N CYS A 475 -8.90 -19.15 -16.34
CA CYS A 475 -8.22 -18.06 -15.69
C CYS A 475 -8.48 -18.06 -14.19
N THR A 476 -7.45 -17.78 -13.39
CA THR A 476 -7.62 -17.67 -11.92
C THR A 476 -8.51 -16.52 -11.48
N GLY A 477 -8.81 -15.57 -12.39
CA GLY A 477 -9.55 -14.36 -12.07
C GLY A 477 -8.73 -13.27 -11.36
N ASP A 478 -7.41 -13.45 -11.18
CA ASP A 478 -6.56 -12.50 -10.46
C ASP A 478 -6.72 -11.07 -11.00
N SER A 479 -6.61 -10.86 -12.32
CA SER A 479 -6.76 -9.54 -12.93
C SER A 479 -8.13 -8.92 -12.71
N ALA A 480 -9.21 -9.73 -12.76
CA ALA A 480 -10.56 -9.26 -12.45
C ALA A 480 -10.66 -8.79 -10.99
N ARG A 481 -10.13 -9.58 -10.06
CA ARG A 481 -10.11 -9.25 -8.62
C ARG A 481 -9.33 -7.97 -8.33
N ARG A 482 -8.14 -7.81 -8.92
CA ARG A 482 -7.28 -6.62 -8.74
C ARG A 482 -7.87 -5.36 -9.40
N ALA A 483 -8.70 -5.54 -10.41
CA ALA A 483 -9.47 -4.47 -11.02
C ALA A 483 -10.77 -4.13 -10.29
N GLY A 484 -11.16 -4.91 -9.27
CA GLY A 484 -12.39 -4.70 -8.50
C GLY A 484 -13.60 -5.49 -9.00
N ASN A 485 -13.49 -6.33 -10.04
CA ASN A 485 -14.58 -7.21 -10.48
C ASN A 485 -14.55 -8.52 -9.66
N GLU A 486 -15.03 -8.43 -8.43
CA GLU A 486 -15.04 -9.57 -7.50
C GLU A 486 -16.05 -10.65 -7.95
N TYR A 487 -17.12 -10.26 -8.64
CA TYR A 487 -18.11 -11.20 -9.18
C TYR A 487 -17.49 -12.12 -10.24
N LEU A 488 -16.80 -11.53 -11.24
CA LEU A 488 -16.14 -12.30 -12.30
C LEU A 488 -15.00 -13.16 -11.72
N TYR A 489 -14.23 -12.61 -10.76
CA TYR A 489 -13.23 -13.40 -10.03
C TYR A 489 -13.88 -14.62 -9.37
N ARG A 490 -14.97 -14.44 -8.63
CA ARG A 490 -15.62 -15.51 -7.90
C ARG A 490 -16.16 -16.60 -8.85
N GLN A 491 -16.75 -16.19 -9.97
CA GLN A 491 -17.25 -17.13 -10.98
C GLN A 491 -16.13 -18.04 -11.54
N LEU A 492 -14.97 -17.48 -11.86
CA LEU A 492 -13.82 -18.24 -12.36
C LEU A 492 -13.16 -19.09 -11.27
N ALA A 493 -13.02 -18.52 -10.09
CA ALA A 493 -12.40 -19.19 -8.95
C ALA A 493 -13.21 -20.40 -8.47
N ASP A 494 -14.54 -20.29 -8.37
CA ASP A 494 -15.41 -21.41 -7.98
C ASP A 494 -15.30 -22.57 -8.97
N GLN A 495 -15.20 -22.30 -10.28
CA GLN A 495 -14.99 -23.33 -11.28
C GLN A 495 -13.63 -24.04 -11.09
N ASN A 496 -12.55 -23.28 -10.88
CA ASN A 496 -11.22 -23.84 -10.64
C ASN A 496 -11.17 -24.64 -9.33
N VAL A 497 -11.78 -24.13 -8.26
CA VAL A 497 -11.85 -24.83 -6.96
C VAL A 497 -12.62 -26.14 -7.08
N ALA A 498 -13.75 -26.16 -7.78
CA ALA A 498 -14.49 -27.41 -8.04
C ALA A 498 -13.64 -28.43 -8.80
N THR A 499 -12.90 -27.98 -9.83
CA THR A 499 -11.98 -28.84 -10.61
C THR A 499 -10.85 -29.38 -9.74
N LEU A 500 -10.17 -28.51 -8.99
CA LEU A 500 -9.02 -28.92 -8.15
C LEU A 500 -9.45 -29.81 -6.98
N ASN A 501 -10.62 -29.60 -6.39
CA ASN A 501 -11.17 -30.45 -5.34
C ASN A 501 -11.54 -31.84 -5.87
N ALA A 502 -11.92 -31.98 -7.15
CA ALA A 502 -12.14 -33.26 -7.80
C ALA A 502 -10.83 -33.99 -8.12
N VAL A 503 -9.81 -33.28 -8.59
CA VAL A 503 -8.48 -33.83 -8.95
C VAL A 503 -7.63 -34.15 -7.72
N LYS A 504 -7.73 -33.36 -6.64
CA LYS A 504 -6.96 -33.49 -5.39
C LYS A 504 -5.44 -33.57 -5.60
N PRO A 505 -4.80 -32.57 -6.25
CA PRO A 505 -3.40 -32.62 -6.59
C PRO A 505 -2.51 -32.68 -5.32
N LYS A 506 -1.44 -33.51 -5.36
CA LYS A 506 -0.44 -33.59 -4.27
C LYS A 506 0.35 -32.29 -4.14
N LEU A 507 0.76 -31.73 -5.28
CA LEU A 507 1.50 -30.47 -5.41
C LEU A 507 1.12 -29.77 -6.71
N ILE A 508 0.85 -28.48 -6.63
CA ILE A 508 0.65 -27.63 -7.81
C ILE A 508 1.92 -26.78 -8.00
N VAL A 509 2.46 -26.78 -9.22
CA VAL A 509 3.57 -25.90 -9.60
C VAL A 509 3.09 -24.92 -10.66
N ALA A 510 3.38 -23.61 -10.49
CA ALA A 510 2.96 -22.57 -11.41
C ALA A 510 4.15 -21.70 -11.84
N THR A 511 4.18 -21.31 -13.13
CA THR A 511 5.18 -20.34 -13.65
C THR A 511 4.77 -18.89 -13.39
N CYS A 512 3.50 -18.64 -13.08
CA CYS A 512 2.98 -17.31 -12.82
C CYS A 512 2.76 -17.10 -11.31
N PRO A 513 3.47 -16.16 -10.65
CA PRO A 513 3.29 -15.90 -9.22
C PRO A 513 1.92 -15.30 -8.87
N HIS A 514 1.20 -14.69 -9.83
CA HIS A 514 -0.18 -14.27 -9.65
C HIS A 514 -1.11 -15.48 -9.51
N CYS A 515 -0.95 -16.49 -10.39
CA CYS A 515 -1.69 -17.74 -10.29
C CYS A 515 -1.34 -18.49 -9.00
N MET A 516 -0.04 -18.59 -8.65
CA MET A 516 0.42 -19.16 -7.38
C MET A 516 -0.28 -18.50 -6.18
N ASN A 517 -0.35 -17.17 -6.14
CA ASN A 517 -1.01 -16.43 -5.07
C ASN A 517 -2.52 -16.69 -5.02
N ALA A 518 -3.20 -16.66 -6.15
CA ALA A 518 -4.64 -16.89 -6.23
C ALA A 518 -5.00 -18.32 -5.79
N VAL A 519 -4.36 -19.33 -6.40
CA VAL A 519 -4.66 -20.77 -6.13
C VAL A 519 -4.19 -21.17 -4.74
N GLY A 520 -2.99 -20.77 -4.31
CA GLY A 520 -2.41 -21.23 -3.04
C GLY A 520 -2.90 -20.48 -1.82
N LYS A 521 -3.38 -19.26 -1.97
CA LYS A 521 -3.74 -18.40 -0.84
C LYS A 521 -5.17 -17.87 -0.89
N GLU A 522 -5.59 -17.28 -2.02
CA GLU A 522 -6.90 -16.62 -2.09
C GLU A 522 -8.06 -17.63 -2.23
N TYR A 523 -7.83 -18.76 -2.90
CA TYR A 523 -8.86 -19.82 -3.02
C TYR A 523 -9.22 -20.46 -1.68
N LYS A 524 -8.38 -20.31 -0.64
CA LYS A 524 -8.75 -20.71 0.74
C LYS A 524 -9.99 -20.01 1.26
N GLN A 525 -10.26 -18.79 0.80
CA GLN A 525 -11.46 -18.02 1.16
C GLN A 525 -12.76 -18.64 0.61
N ILE A 526 -12.64 -19.57 -0.33
CA ILE A 526 -13.77 -20.19 -1.05
C ILE A 526 -13.70 -21.72 -1.05
N GLY A 527 -12.99 -22.32 -0.10
CA GLY A 527 -12.93 -23.76 0.11
C GLY A 527 -11.88 -24.52 -0.69
N GLY A 528 -10.89 -23.81 -1.28
CA GLY A 528 -9.74 -24.42 -1.93
C GLY A 528 -8.50 -24.35 -1.04
N ASP A 529 -7.95 -25.48 -0.60
CA ASP A 529 -6.70 -25.52 0.18
C ASP A 529 -5.70 -26.45 -0.50
N TYR A 530 -4.75 -25.82 -1.23
CA TYR A 530 -3.78 -26.54 -2.08
C TYR A 530 -2.36 -26.14 -1.72
N LYS A 531 -1.45 -27.12 -1.79
CA LYS A 531 -0.01 -26.88 -1.75
C LYS A 531 0.43 -26.37 -3.11
N VAL A 532 0.83 -25.10 -3.19
CA VAL A 532 1.26 -24.47 -4.43
C VAL A 532 2.68 -23.95 -4.27
N MET A 533 3.51 -24.15 -5.29
CA MET A 533 4.91 -23.75 -5.33
C MET A 533 5.21 -23.02 -6.65
N HIS A 534 6.13 -22.09 -6.61
CA HIS A 534 6.62 -21.45 -7.84
C HIS A 534 7.57 -22.38 -8.59
N HIS A 535 7.58 -22.33 -9.92
CA HIS A 535 8.45 -23.19 -10.72
C HIS A 535 9.94 -23.02 -10.38
N THR A 536 10.39 -21.84 -10.00
CA THR A 536 11.80 -21.63 -9.61
C THR A 536 12.17 -22.34 -8.31
N GLU A 537 11.24 -22.43 -7.34
CA GLU A 537 11.46 -23.21 -6.11
C GLU A 537 11.52 -24.71 -6.41
N TYR A 538 10.65 -25.17 -7.31
CA TYR A 538 10.64 -26.57 -7.71
C TYR A 538 11.89 -26.97 -8.51
N LEU A 539 12.30 -26.12 -9.46
CA LEU A 539 13.53 -26.33 -10.23
C LEU A 539 14.78 -26.32 -9.33
N GLU A 540 14.83 -25.43 -8.34
CA GLU A 540 15.92 -25.44 -7.35
C GLU A 540 16.00 -26.79 -6.62
N GLN A 541 14.84 -27.37 -6.21
CA GLN A 541 14.80 -28.70 -5.57
C GLN A 541 15.29 -29.80 -6.50
N LEU A 542 14.95 -29.76 -7.81
CA LEU A 542 15.43 -30.73 -8.80
C LEU A 542 16.95 -30.64 -9.01
N VAL A 543 17.50 -29.43 -9.04
CA VAL A 543 18.95 -29.20 -9.13
C VAL A 543 19.65 -29.66 -7.85
N ALA A 544 19.14 -29.28 -6.68
CA ALA A 544 19.71 -29.67 -5.39
C ALA A 544 19.69 -31.19 -5.17
N SER A 545 18.69 -31.89 -5.70
CA SER A 545 18.61 -33.36 -5.64
C SER A 545 19.44 -34.08 -6.72
N GLY A 546 20.14 -33.36 -7.58
CA GLY A 546 20.94 -33.92 -8.67
C GLY A 546 20.13 -34.47 -9.86
N ARG A 547 18.81 -34.24 -9.89
CA ARG A 547 17.94 -34.66 -10.99
C ARG A 547 18.08 -33.74 -12.23
N LEU A 548 18.54 -32.52 -12.04
CA LEU A 548 18.93 -31.59 -13.08
C LEU A 548 20.37 -31.14 -12.85
N ALA A 549 21.18 -31.17 -13.89
CA ALA A 549 22.53 -30.63 -13.89
C ALA A 549 22.71 -29.73 -15.10
N SER A 550 23.28 -28.54 -14.90
CA SER A 550 23.41 -27.51 -15.92
C SER A 550 24.88 -27.08 -16.08
N ASP A 551 25.25 -26.69 -17.28
CA ASP A 551 26.48 -25.95 -17.52
C ASP A 551 26.25 -24.45 -17.36
N THR A 552 27.31 -23.75 -16.98
CA THR A 552 27.27 -22.31 -16.80
C THR A 552 27.36 -21.56 -18.12
N GLY A 553 26.56 -20.55 -18.32
CA GLY A 553 26.57 -19.64 -19.46
C GLY A 553 27.58 -18.49 -19.30
N SER A 554 27.87 -17.81 -20.44
CA SER A 554 28.79 -16.65 -20.52
C SER A 554 28.12 -15.32 -20.24
N ALA A 555 26.78 -15.24 -20.32
CA ALA A 555 26.02 -14.00 -20.21
C ALA A 555 26.12 -13.37 -18.81
N THR A 556 26.23 -12.04 -18.76
CA THR A 556 26.00 -11.29 -17.52
C THR A 556 24.50 -11.17 -17.27
N VAL A 557 24.07 -11.65 -16.12
CA VAL A 557 22.66 -11.76 -15.77
C VAL A 557 22.31 -10.80 -14.65
N THR A 558 21.17 -10.12 -14.77
CA THR A 558 20.52 -9.43 -13.64
C THR A 558 19.11 -9.99 -13.45
N TYR A 559 18.55 -9.85 -12.26
CA TYR A 559 17.24 -10.41 -11.92
C TYR A 559 16.21 -9.35 -11.59
N HIS A 560 15.05 -9.41 -12.24
CA HIS A 560 13.88 -8.66 -11.85
C HIS A 560 13.05 -9.46 -10.84
N ASP A 561 12.97 -9.01 -9.58
CA ASP A 561 12.09 -9.61 -8.58
C ASP A 561 10.62 -9.31 -8.88
N PRO A 562 9.80 -10.29 -9.28
CA PRO A 562 8.37 -10.09 -9.43
C PRO A 562 7.72 -9.80 -8.08
N CYS A 563 6.93 -8.75 -8.00
CA CYS A 563 6.33 -8.33 -6.73
C CYS A 563 5.42 -9.40 -6.10
N TYR A 564 4.71 -10.19 -6.92
CA TYR A 564 3.88 -11.28 -6.44
C TYR A 564 4.70 -12.51 -6.03
N LEU A 565 5.88 -12.71 -6.55
CA LEU A 565 6.78 -13.78 -6.08
C LEU A 565 7.45 -13.38 -4.77
N GLY A 566 8.10 -12.23 -4.74
CA GLY A 566 8.84 -11.72 -3.58
C GLY A 566 7.94 -11.15 -2.48
N ARG A 567 7.47 -9.89 -2.61
CA ARG A 567 6.75 -9.20 -1.53
C ARG A 567 5.49 -9.91 -1.05
N HIS A 568 4.70 -10.48 -1.96
CA HIS A 568 3.45 -11.12 -1.60
C HIS A 568 3.60 -12.58 -1.16
N ASN A 569 4.65 -13.29 -1.62
CA ASN A 569 4.84 -14.70 -1.35
C ASN A 569 6.16 -15.05 -0.64
N GLY A 570 7.11 -14.12 -0.51
CA GLY A 570 8.35 -14.30 0.26
C GLY A 570 9.47 -15.07 -0.47
N VAL A 571 9.31 -15.36 -1.75
CA VAL A 571 10.29 -16.13 -2.53
C VAL A 571 11.28 -15.18 -3.19
N TYR A 572 12.51 -15.16 -2.70
CA TYR A 572 13.60 -14.30 -3.18
C TYR A 572 14.86 -15.08 -3.56
N ASP A 573 15.15 -16.17 -2.85
CA ASP A 573 16.43 -16.87 -2.95
C ASP A 573 16.44 -17.94 -4.03
N ALA A 574 15.38 -18.71 -4.19
CA ALA A 574 15.32 -19.79 -5.18
C ALA A 574 15.67 -19.35 -6.61
N PRO A 575 15.13 -18.24 -7.16
CA PRO A 575 15.59 -17.76 -8.47
C PRO A 575 17.07 -17.40 -8.50
N ARG A 576 17.60 -16.79 -7.44
CA ARG A 576 19.02 -16.38 -7.33
C ARG A 576 19.95 -17.58 -7.25
N ASN A 577 19.57 -18.59 -6.46
CA ASN A 577 20.36 -19.82 -6.34
C ASN A 577 20.51 -20.52 -7.69
N LEU A 578 19.43 -20.57 -8.47
CA LEU A 578 19.49 -21.07 -9.86
C LEU A 578 20.40 -20.20 -10.74
N LEU A 579 20.24 -18.89 -10.72
CA LEU A 579 21.03 -17.97 -11.55
C LEU A 579 22.52 -18.01 -11.23
N ASN A 580 22.90 -18.20 -9.96
CA ASN A 580 24.30 -18.37 -9.55
C ASN A 580 24.95 -19.66 -10.09
N ILE A 581 24.14 -20.67 -10.46
CA ILE A 581 24.62 -21.88 -11.12
C ILE A 581 24.73 -21.65 -12.63
N LEU A 582 23.80 -20.86 -13.17
CA LEU A 582 23.61 -20.65 -14.61
C LEU A 582 24.53 -19.59 -15.22
N SER A 583 25.09 -18.71 -14.43
CA SER A 583 25.92 -17.60 -14.90
C SER A 583 27.12 -17.36 -13.99
N ASN A 584 28.29 -17.08 -14.58
CA ASN A 584 29.48 -16.65 -13.84
C ASN A 584 29.37 -15.24 -13.27
N THR A 585 28.47 -14.42 -13.81
CA THR A 585 28.29 -13.02 -13.41
C THR A 585 26.82 -12.69 -13.22
N VAL A 586 26.38 -12.66 -11.95
CA VAL A 586 25.06 -12.21 -11.56
C VAL A 586 25.18 -10.85 -10.88
N VAL A 587 24.53 -9.84 -11.44
CA VAL A 587 24.55 -8.45 -10.94
C VAL A 587 23.19 -8.10 -10.35
N GLU A 588 23.15 -7.70 -9.07
CA GLU A 588 21.91 -7.26 -8.43
C GLU A 588 21.51 -5.85 -8.91
N LEU A 589 20.23 -5.64 -9.05
CA LEU A 589 19.67 -4.30 -9.27
C LEU A 589 19.68 -3.50 -7.96
N ASP A 590 19.79 -2.18 -8.02
CA ASP A 590 19.74 -1.31 -6.84
C ASP A 590 18.45 -1.49 -6.06
N ARG A 591 17.32 -1.59 -6.79
CA ARG A 591 16.00 -1.87 -6.21
C ARG A 591 15.65 -3.35 -6.41
N ASN A 592 16.09 -4.18 -5.46
CA ASN A 592 15.92 -5.64 -5.48
C ASN A 592 15.14 -6.15 -4.27
N ARG A 593 14.82 -7.42 -4.24
CA ARG A 593 14.13 -8.15 -3.18
C ARG A 593 12.85 -7.41 -2.75
N GLU A 594 12.66 -7.17 -1.45
CA GLU A 594 11.50 -6.42 -0.92
C GLU A 594 11.43 -4.97 -1.41
N ASN A 595 12.56 -4.40 -1.86
CA ASN A 595 12.63 -3.06 -2.42
C ASN A 595 12.43 -3.01 -3.94
N SER A 596 12.19 -4.15 -4.59
CA SER A 596 12.13 -4.23 -6.05
C SER A 596 11.12 -3.24 -6.65
N PHE A 597 11.49 -2.67 -7.79
CA PHE A 597 10.58 -1.81 -8.56
C PHE A 597 9.68 -2.68 -9.44
N CYS A 598 8.43 -2.27 -9.62
CA CYS A 598 7.43 -3.01 -10.40
C CYS A 598 7.75 -3.01 -11.90
N CYS A 599 7.33 -4.06 -12.61
CA CYS A 599 7.35 -4.11 -14.09
C CYS A 599 6.19 -3.33 -14.74
N GLY A 600 5.15 -3.00 -13.97
CA GLY A 600 3.98 -2.29 -14.47
C GLY A 600 2.75 -3.16 -14.76
N ALA A 601 2.84 -4.49 -14.78
CA ALA A 601 1.75 -5.37 -15.20
C ALA A 601 0.61 -5.55 -14.18
N GLY A 602 0.94 -5.51 -12.87
CA GLY A 602 0.00 -5.81 -11.80
C GLY A 602 -1.19 -4.85 -11.73
N GLY A 603 -2.20 -5.20 -10.91
CA GLY A 603 -3.38 -4.35 -10.75
C GLY A 603 -4.24 -4.21 -12.01
N ALA A 604 -4.18 -5.22 -12.87
CA ALA A 604 -4.83 -5.24 -14.20
C ALA A 604 -4.27 -4.22 -15.22
N GLN A 605 -3.12 -3.60 -14.94
CA GLN A 605 -2.50 -2.63 -15.87
C GLN A 605 -2.10 -3.25 -17.19
N PHE A 606 -1.80 -4.56 -17.23
CA PHE A 606 -1.47 -5.27 -18.45
C PHE A 606 -2.58 -5.20 -19.53
N TRP A 607 -3.82 -4.99 -19.12
CA TRP A 607 -5.00 -5.01 -19.99
C TRP A 607 -5.48 -3.63 -20.41
N LYS A 608 -4.73 -2.59 -20.10
CA LYS A 608 -5.08 -1.21 -20.47
C LYS A 608 -3.83 -0.36 -20.64
N GLU A 609 -4.00 0.81 -21.24
CA GLU A 609 -2.94 1.82 -21.26
C GLU A 609 -2.66 2.35 -19.85
N GLU A 610 -1.38 2.65 -19.58
CA GLU A 610 -1.00 3.30 -18.32
C GLU A 610 -1.54 4.73 -18.29
N GLU A 611 -1.92 5.19 -17.09
CA GLU A 611 -2.29 6.57 -16.84
C GLU A 611 -1.16 7.53 -17.20
N PRO A 612 -1.51 8.79 -17.56
CA PRO A 612 -0.53 9.80 -17.92
C PRO A 612 0.55 10.00 -16.85
N GLY A 613 1.80 10.05 -17.28
CA GLY A 613 2.98 10.23 -16.43
C GLY A 613 4.13 10.82 -17.23
N THR A 614 5.34 10.75 -16.68
CA THR A 614 6.58 11.16 -17.35
C THR A 614 7.21 10.05 -18.17
N GLU A 615 6.93 8.78 -17.80
CA GLU A 615 7.42 7.57 -18.46
C GLU A 615 6.55 6.37 -18.06
N ARG A 616 6.69 5.25 -18.78
CA ARG A 616 6.09 3.97 -18.40
C ARG A 616 6.84 3.35 -17.21
N ILE A 617 6.11 2.59 -16.41
CA ILE A 617 6.72 1.87 -15.26
C ILE A 617 7.76 0.85 -15.75
N SER A 618 7.47 0.14 -16.83
CA SER A 618 8.39 -0.82 -17.46
C SER A 618 9.68 -0.16 -17.96
N ASP A 619 9.58 1.05 -18.54
CA ASP A 619 10.74 1.79 -19.05
C ASP A 619 11.70 2.20 -17.92
N ASN A 620 11.15 2.63 -16.77
CA ASN A 620 11.94 2.94 -15.60
C ASN A 620 12.71 1.70 -15.11
N ARG A 621 12.04 0.53 -15.03
CA ARG A 621 12.67 -0.72 -14.59
C ARG A 621 13.69 -1.25 -15.60
N TYR A 622 13.39 -1.17 -16.89
CA TYR A 622 14.31 -1.59 -17.94
C TYR A 622 15.59 -0.74 -17.96
N ARG A 623 15.46 0.59 -17.78
CA ARG A 623 16.60 1.50 -17.67
C ARG A 623 17.51 1.15 -16.49
N GLU A 624 16.97 0.80 -15.33
CA GLU A 624 17.74 0.33 -14.18
C GLU A 624 18.51 -0.97 -14.50
N ALA A 625 17.86 -1.93 -15.15
CA ALA A 625 18.53 -3.16 -15.59
C ALA A 625 19.66 -2.88 -16.57
N ARG A 626 19.45 -1.98 -17.53
CA ARG A 626 20.47 -1.56 -18.49
C ARG A 626 21.67 -0.90 -17.79
N GLN A 627 21.43 -0.06 -16.80
CA GLN A 627 22.50 0.56 -16.00
C GLN A 627 23.29 -0.48 -15.21
N ALA A 628 22.64 -1.45 -14.61
CA ALA A 628 23.30 -2.50 -13.83
C ALA A 628 24.15 -3.42 -14.70
N LEU A 629 23.68 -3.78 -15.91
CA LEU A 629 24.41 -4.64 -16.85
C LEU A 629 25.55 -3.93 -17.59
N GLY A 630 25.54 -2.60 -17.61
CA GLY A 630 26.64 -1.79 -18.17
C GLY A 630 27.01 -2.15 -19.60
N ASN A 631 28.32 -2.38 -19.83
CA ASN A 631 28.89 -2.70 -21.13
C ASN A 631 29.19 -4.19 -21.33
N ALA A 632 28.50 -5.09 -20.61
CA ALA A 632 28.65 -6.53 -20.82
C ALA A 632 28.34 -6.92 -22.28
N ASP A 633 29.04 -7.92 -22.82
CA ASP A 633 28.86 -8.37 -24.21
C ASP A 633 27.51 -9.06 -24.41
N GLU A 634 27.17 -9.98 -23.51
CA GLU A 634 25.86 -10.65 -23.47
C GLU A 634 25.09 -10.19 -22.22
N LYS A 635 23.93 -9.56 -22.42
CA LYS A 635 23.10 -8.96 -21.39
C LYS A 635 21.79 -9.71 -21.26
N VAL A 636 21.51 -10.23 -20.07
CA VAL A 636 20.26 -10.91 -19.77
C VAL A 636 19.59 -10.30 -18.56
N LEU A 637 18.31 -9.94 -18.69
CA LEU A 637 17.40 -9.65 -17.58
C LEU A 637 16.56 -10.91 -17.33
N ALA A 638 16.91 -11.66 -16.31
CA ALA A 638 16.16 -12.82 -15.87
C ALA A 638 14.88 -12.41 -15.14
N VAL A 639 13.82 -13.15 -15.37
CA VAL A 639 12.50 -12.95 -14.75
C VAL A 639 11.94 -14.28 -14.24
N GLY A 640 10.95 -14.25 -13.37
CA GLY A 640 10.17 -15.42 -12.91
C GLY A 640 8.68 -15.11 -12.92
N CYS A 641 8.19 -14.45 -13.97
CA CYS A 641 6.77 -14.12 -14.13
C CYS A 641 6.47 -13.81 -15.59
N PRO A 642 5.48 -14.46 -16.21
CA PRO A 642 5.13 -14.24 -17.60
C PRO A 642 4.72 -12.80 -17.90
N PHE A 643 3.95 -12.16 -17.01
CA PHE A 643 3.54 -10.78 -17.19
C PHE A 643 4.72 -9.79 -17.06
N CYS A 644 5.67 -10.05 -16.15
CA CYS A 644 6.89 -9.23 -16.08
C CYS A 644 7.71 -9.36 -17.36
N LYS A 645 7.82 -10.59 -17.91
CA LYS A 645 8.50 -10.86 -19.18
C LYS A 645 7.90 -10.02 -20.30
N SER A 646 6.60 -10.18 -20.56
CA SER A 646 5.91 -9.46 -21.64
C SER A 646 5.98 -7.93 -21.46
N MET A 647 5.82 -7.39 -20.25
CA MET A 647 5.93 -5.96 -20.02
C MET A 647 7.33 -5.40 -20.31
N LEU A 648 8.36 -6.09 -19.88
CA LEU A 648 9.75 -5.65 -20.08
C LEU A 648 10.19 -5.83 -21.55
N GLU A 649 9.71 -6.88 -22.24
CA GLU A 649 9.93 -7.06 -23.67
C GLU A 649 9.23 -6.01 -24.54
N SER A 650 8.06 -5.53 -24.11
CA SER A 650 7.28 -4.49 -24.82
C SER A 650 7.82 -3.08 -24.63
N THR A 651 8.89 -2.90 -23.86
CA THR A 651 9.46 -1.56 -23.59
C THR A 651 9.98 -0.93 -24.88
N PRO A 652 9.50 0.28 -25.26
CA PRO A 652 10.00 1.00 -26.43
C PRO A 652 11.45 1.43 -26.24
N GLY A 653 12.20 1.52 -27.34
CA GLY A 653 13.59 1.99 -27.34
C GLY A 653 14.64 0.90 -27.16
N LYS A 654 14.34 -0.35 -27.48
CA LYS A 654 15.33 -1.41 -27.70
C LYS A 654 16.19 -1.02 -28.91
N GLY A 655 17.31 -0.38 -28.67
CA GLY A 655 18.33 -0.05 -29.68
C GLY A 655 19.33 -1.19 -29.85
N ALA A 656 20.49 -0.93 -30.49
CA ALA A 656 21.59 -1.85 -30.67
C ALA A 656 22.09 -2.55 -29.39
N ASP A 657 21.79 -1.99 -28.21
CA ASP A 657 22.12 -2.52 -26.87
C ASP A 657 20.95 -3.28 -26.22
N ALA A 658 20.15 -4.01 -26.97
CA ALA A 658 19.01 -4.74 -26.44
C ALA A 658 19.43 -5.79 -25.39
N ILE A 659 18.71 -5.81 -24.27
CA ILE A 659 18.86 -6.83 -23.23
C ILE A 659 17.93 -7.98 -23.58
N ALA A 660 18.45 -9.23 -23.57
CA ALA A 660 17.60 -10.41 -23.70
C ALA A 660 16.79 -10.59 -22.40
N ILE A 661 15.48 -10.77 -22.52
CA ILE A 661 14.60 -11.00 -21.36
C ILE A 661 14.19 -12.46 -21.39
N LYS A 662 14.66 -13.24 -20.40
CA LYS A 662 14.44 -14.69 -20.32
C LYS A 662 13.88 -15.07 -18.96
N ASP A 663 13.01 -16.05 -18.93
CA ASP A 663 12.62 -16.67 -17.67
C ASP A 663 13.76 -17.58 -17.16
N VAL A 664 13.83 -17.75 -15.82
CA VAL A 664 14.83 -18.61 -15.17
C VAL A 664 14.77 -20.05 -15.72
N ALA A 665 13.57 -20.55 -16.06
CA ALA A 665 13.40 -21.88 -16.64
C ALA A 665 14.01 -21.99 -18.06
N GLU A 666 13.95 -20.93 -18.86
CA GLU A 666 14.54 -20.89 -20.18
C GLU A 666 16.07 -20.94 -20.09
N LEU A 667 16.66 -20.16 -19.16
CA LEU A 667 18.11 -20.16 -18.90
C LEU A 667 18.59 -21.54 -18.40
N LEU A 668 17.83 -22.18 -17.52
CA LEU A 668 18.16 -23.50 -16.99
C LEU A 668 18.10 -24.56 -18.10
N LEU A 669 17.11 -24.50 -18.96
CA LEU A 669 17.00 -25.42 -20.08
C LEU A 669 18.19 -25.28 -21.04
N GLU A 670 18.59 -24.05 -21.38
CA GLU A 670 19.78 -23.79 -22.20
C GLU A 670 21.06 -24.44 -21.60
N GLY A 671 21.24 -24.29 -20.28
CA GLY A 671 22.39 -24.88 -19.60
C GLY A 671 22.34 -26.42 -19.52
N VAL A 672 21.15 -27.01 -19.32
CA VAL A 672 20.96 -28.48 -19.33
C VAL A 672 21.22 -29.04 -20.71
N GLN A 673 20.73 -28.42 -21.77
CA GLN A 673 20.95 -28.82 -23.16
C GLN A 673 22.43 -28.73 -23.56
N LYS A 674 23.12 -27.65 -23.16
CA LYS A 674 24.56 -27.48 -23.37
C LYS A 674 25.35 -28.63 -22.74
N ARG A 675 25.05 -28.98 -21.49
CA ARG A 675 25.69 -30.09 -20.77
C ARG A 675 25.44 -31.45 -21.41
N SER A 676 24.24 -31.69 -21.95
CA SER A 676 23.87 -32.95 -22.57
C SER A 676 24.45 -33.13 -23.96
N GLY A 677 25.23 -32.18 -24.50
CA GLY A 677 25.74 -32.20 -25.88
C GLY A 677 24.66 -32.06 -26.96
N ALA A 678 23.43 -31.79 -26.57
CA ALA A 678 22.27 -31.63 -27.44
C ALA A 678 22.12 -30.18 -27.98
N GLY A 679 23.18 -29.38 -27.88
CA GLY A 679 23.19 -28.01 -28.36
C GLY A 679 23.27 -27.89 -29.85
N GLN A 680 22.21 -28.16 -30.59
CA GLN A 680 21.86 -27.63 -31.92
C GLN A 680 20.62 -28.34 -32.50
N HIS A 681 19.47 -28.19 -31.94
CA HIS A 681 18.15 -28.25 -32.62
C HIS A 681 17.08 -27.74 -31.65
N VAL A 682 17.06 -26.46 -31.48
CA VAL A 682 15.76 -25.83 -31.18
C VAL A 682 15.13 -25.68 -32.55
N ASP A 683 14.36 -26.68 -32.97
CA ASP A 683 13.43 -26.49 -34.06
C ASP A 683 12.59 -25.25 -33.70
N ALA A 684 12.80 -24.19 -34.47
CA ALA A 684 11.88 -23.11 -34.54
C ALA A 684 10.51 -23.76 -34.72
N ALA A 685 9.60 -23.59 -33.75
CA ALA A 685 8.20 -23.91 -33.96
C ALA A 685 7.85 -23.37 -35.36
N PRO A 686 7.17 -24.14 -36.22
CA PRO A 686 6.75 -23.61 -37.50
C PRO A 686 6.13 -22.25 -37.23
N PRO A 687 6.42 -21.22 -38.00
CA PRO A 687 5.87 -19.89 -37.74
C PRO A 687 4.36 -20.09 -37.64
N ALA A 688 3.86 -20.10 -36.41
CA ALA A 688 2.44 -19.89 -36.18
C ALA A 688 2.20 -18.58 -36.91
N GLU A 689 1.36 -18.64 -37.93
CA GLU A 689 0.91 -17.49 -38.68
C GLU A 689 0.60 -16.44 -37.63
N LEU A 690 1.39 -15.40 -37.58
CA LEU A 690 1.41 -14.37 -36.55
C LEU A 690 -0.02 -13.90 -36.39
N ALA A 691 -0.69 -14.45 -35.41
CA ALA A 691 -1.80 -13.70 -34.82
C ALA A 691 -1.16 -12.34 -34.46
N PRO A 692 -1.64 -11.24 -35.04
CA PRO A 692 -0.98 -9.95 -34.89
C PRO A 692 -0.78 -9.73 -33.39
N ALA A 693 0.44 -9.39 -33.01
CA ALA A 693 0.70 -8.84 -31.69
C ALA A 693 -0.45 -7.90 -31.41
N ILE A 694 -1.14 -8.08 -30.27
CA ILE A 694 -2.27 -7.22 -29.95
C ILE A 694 -1.72 -5.81 -30.10
N PRO A 695 -2.11 -5.04 -31.14
CA PRO A 695 -1.70 -3.68 -31.23
C PRO A 695 -2.26 -3.05 -29.97
N ILE A 696 -1.49 -2.27 -29.28
CA ILE A 696 -1.98 -1.25 -28.36
C ILE A 696 -3.10 -0.57 -29.14
N VAL A 697 -4.34 -0.92 -28.82
CA VAL A 697 -5.50 -0.73 -29.71
C VAL A 697 -5.61 0.75 -30.05
N GLN A 698 -5.27 1.12 -31.27
CA GLN A 698 -5.81 2.31 -31.89
C GLN A 698 -7.30 2.04 -32.14
N SER A 699 -8.13 2.95 -31.70
CA SER A 699 -9.60 2.92 -31.76
C SER A 699 -10.09 2.53 -33.16
N LEU A 700 -10.79 1.39 -33.28
CA LEU A 700 -11.58 1.05 -34.46
C LEU A 700 -12.96 1.74 -34.34
N PRO A 701 -13.50 2.28 -35.45
CA PRO A 701 -14.85 2.85 -35.47
C PRO A 701 -15.91 1.76 -35.25
N ALA A 702 -16.97 2.10 -34.53
CA ALA A 702 -18.09 1.21 -34.27
C ALA A 702 -18.81 0.84 -35.58
N GLU A 703 -18.86 -0.44 -35.92
CA GLU A 703 -19.71 -0.96 -37.00
C GLU A 703 -21.17 -1.12 -36.50
N PRO A 704 -22.17 -0.87 -37.37
CA PRO A 704 -23.56 -0.96 -36.99
C PRO A 704 -24.07 -2.39 -36.88
N VAL A 705 -24.88 -2.64 -35.86
CA VAL A 705 -25.49 -3.93 -35.51
C VAL A 705 -26.55 -4.29 -36.60
N PRO A 706 -26.49 -5.50 -37.20
CA PRO A 706 -27.58 -5.96 -38.08
C PRO A 706 -28.77 -6.46 -37.27
N ALA A 707 -29.96 -6.11 -37.77
CA ALA A 707 -31.27 -6.50 -37.22
C ALA A 707 -31.62 -7.96 -37.56
N SER A 708 -32.26 -8.61 -36.58
CA SER A 708 -33.21 -9.73 -36.65
C SER A 708 -32.87 -11.04 -37.39
N ILE A 709 -32.94 -12.16 -36.69
CA ILE A 709 -33.14 -13.53 -37.20
C ILE A 709 -34.43 -14.09 -36.60
N PRO A 710 -35.26 -14.79 -37.39
CA PRO A 710 -36.59 -15.25 -36.97
C PRO A 710 -36.55 -16.57 -36.14
N GLU A 711 -37.61 -16.70 -35.38
CA GLU A 711 -38.00 -17.76 -34.46
C GLU A 711 -38.52 -19.02 -35.16
N THR A 712 -38.07 -20.23 -34.78
CA THR A 712 -38.87 -21.46 -34.85
C THR A 712 -38.47 -22.45 -33.75
N ALA A 713 -39.48 -22.90 -32.98
CA ALA A 713 -39.45 -23.90 -31.91
C ALA A 713 -39.67 -25.34 -32.47
N PRO A 714 -39.66 -26.45 -31.70
CA PRO A 714 -40.29 -26.69 -30.40
C PRO A 714 -39.54 -27.65 -29.43
N PRO A 715 -40.16 -28.14 -28.33
CA PRO A 715 -39.61 -28.17 -27.00
C PRO A 715 -39.24 -29.54 -26.44
N THR A 716 -38.36 -29.66 -25.44
CA THR A 716 -38.34 -30.75 -24.44
C THR A 716 -37.70 -30.33 -23.11
N GLU A 717 -38.42 -30.69 -22.08
CA GLU A 717 -38.10 -30.91 -20.63
C GLU A 717 -37.21 -29.96 -19.82
N ARG A 718 -37.81 -29.51 -18.73
CA ARG A 718 -37.34 -28.55 -17.74
C ARG A 718 -36.30 -29.13 -16.79
N ALA A 719 -35.17 -28.47 -16.71
CA ALA A 719 -34.31 -28.39 -15.53
C ALA A 719 -34.51 -27.01 -14.86
N PRO A 720 -34.30 -26.86 -13.54
CA PRO A 720 -34.70 -25.64 -12.84
C PRO A 720 -33.91 -24.42 -13.31
N GLU A 721 -34.65 -23.37 -13.63
CA GLU A 721 -34.14 -22.10 -14.16
C GLU A 721 -33.22 -21.39 -13.17
N ARG A 722 -31.96 -21.24 -13.56
CA ARG A 722 -31.07 -20.22 -12.98
C ARG A 722 -31.49 -18.86 -13.58
N LYS A 723 -32.00 -17.97 -12.74
CA LYS A 723 -32.33 -16.59 -13.13
C LYS A 723 -31.10 -15.89 -13.68
N LYS A 724 -31.14 -15.52 -14.95
CA LYS A 724 -30.15 -14.60 -15.56
C LYS A 724 -30.38 -13.22 -14.98
N TRP A 725 -29.35 -12.69 -14.36
CA TRP A 725 -29.31 -11.29 -13.96
C TRP A 725 -29.17 -10.39 -15.22
N THR A 726 -30.14 -9.53 -15.42
CA THR A 726 -30.05 -8.38 -16.35
C THR A 726 -30.19 -7.12 -15.52
N PRO A 727 -29.27 -6.13 -15.65
CA PRO A 727 -29.46 -4.85 -14.97
C PRO A 727 -30.75 -4.20 -15.47
N LYS A 728 -31.74 -4.02 -14.61
CA LYS A 728 -32.82 -3.08 -14.87
C LYS A 728 -32.21 -1.69 -14.93
N ALA A 729 -32.13 -1.11 -16.13
CA ALA A 729 -31.94 0.32 -16.25
C ALA A 729 -33.07 0.99 -15.47
N ALA A 730 -32.74 1.69 -14.39
CA ALA A 730 -33.66 2.53 -13.69
C ALA A 730 -34.10 3.62 -14.67
N ALA A 731 -35.37 3.54 -15.11
CA ALA A 731 -35.99 4.61 -15.88
C ALA A 731 -35.99 5.87 -15.02
N LEU A 732 -35.26 6.88 -15.47
CA LEU A 732 -35.36 8.23 -14.92
C LEU A 732 -36.82 8.67 -15.00
N PRO A 733 -37.43 9.17 -13.91
CA PRO A 733 -38.75 9.75 -13.97
C PRO A 733 -38.73 10.98 -14.90
N LYS A 734 -39.69 11.07 -15.82
CA LYS A 734 -39.90 12.26 -16.65
C LYS A 734 -40.08 13.47 -15.73
N PRO A 735 -39.54 14.64 -16.10
CA PRO A 735 -39.79 15.86 -15.35
C PRO A 735 -41.27 16.18 -15.38
N THR A 736 -41.92 16.22 -14.25
CA THR A 736 -43.25 16.85 -14.08
C THR A 736 -43.04 18.35 -14.21
N GLU A 737 -43.77 18.95 -15.14
CA GLU A 737 -43.88 20.41 -15.28
C GLU A 737 -44.29 21.04 -13.95
N ALA A 738 -43.45 21.98 -13.48
CA ALA A 738 -43.76 22.79 -12.32
C ALA A 738 -44.83 23.83 -12.67
N PRO A 739 -45.82 24.08 -11.80
CA PRO A 739 -46.78 25.14 -12.02
C PRO A 739 -46.13 26.52 -11.93
N SER A 740 -46.52 27.43 -12.81
CA SER A 740 -46.07 28.83 -12.86
C SER A 740 -46.23 29.53 -11.51
N PRO A 741 -45.25 30.31 -11.06
CA PRO A 741 -45.38 31.10 -9.83
C PRO A 741 -46.28 32.33 -10.05
N ALA A 742 -47.08 32.59 -9.05
CA ALA A 742 -47.92 33.80 -8.94
C ALA A 742 -47.04 35.06 -8.71
N PRO A 743 -47.49 36.24 -9.14
CA PRO A 743 -46.69 37.46 -9.07
C PRO A 743 -46.49 37.94 -7.63
N THR A 744 -45.24 38.20 -7.26
CA THR A 744 -44.83 38.84 -6.00
C THR A 744 -44.91 40.36 -6.12
N PRO A 745 -45.31 41.10 -5.08
CA PRO A 745 -45.37 42.55 -5.09
C PRO A 745 -44.00 43.20 -4.99
N GLU A 746 -43.83 44.27 -5.75
CA GLU A 746 -42.62 45.10 -5.80
C GLU A 746 -42.29 45.75 -4.43
N THR A 747 -41.02 45.63 -4.03
CA THR A 747 -40.41 46.40 -2.95
C THR A 747 -39.40 47.37 -3.57
N PRO A 748 -39.31 48.63 -3.09
CA PRO A 748 -38.52 49.66 -3.76
C PRO A 748 -36.99 49.49 -3.55
N GLN A 749 -36.24 49.81 -4.59
CA GLN A 749 -34.76 49.84 -4.59
C GLN A 749 -34.23 51.02 -3.76
N PRO A 750 -33.13 50.85 -3.00
CA PRO A 750 -32.35 51.99 -2.51
C PRO A 750 -31.31 52.41 -3.55
N GLU A 751 -31.16 53.74 -3.64
CA GLU A 751 -30.22 54.45 -4.52
C GLU A 751 -28.75 54.07 -4.28
N ALA A 752 -27.99 54.01 -5.37
CA ALA A 752 -26.58 53.70 -5.40
C ALA A 752 -25.72 54.94 -5.02
N ALA A 753 -24.85 54.75 -4.01
CA ALA A 753 -23.80 55.73 -3.70
C ALA A 753 -22.57 55.54 -4.60
N PRO A 754 -21.83 56.61 -4.97
CA PRO A 754 -20.80 56.55 -5.98
C PRO A 754 -19.49 55.93 -5.46
N VAL A 755 -18.94 54.97 -6.23
CA VAL A 755 -17.66 54.34 -5.99
C VAL A 755 -16.52 55.27 -6.44
N VAL A 756 -15.71 55.77 -5.48
CA VAL A 756 -14.46 56.45 -5.75
C VAL A 756 -13.37 55.43 -6.00
N ARG A 757 -12.91 55.32 -7.26
CA ARG A 757 -11.71 54.57 -7.64
C ARG A 757 -10.46 55.40 -7.32
N LYS A 758 -9.66 54.97 -6.31
CA LYS A 758 -8.25 55.45 -6.18
C LYS A 758 -7.34 54.60 -7.06
N ALA A 759 -6.74 55.26 -8.05
CA ALA A 759 -5.68 54.69 -8.87
C ALA A 759 -4.39 54.57 -8.05
N TRP A 760 -3.78 53.39 -8.06
CA TRP A 760 -2.48 53.12 -7.45
C TRP A 760 -1.38 53.40 -8.50
N ASN A 761 -0.44 54.28 -8.18
CA ASN A 761 0.68 54.67 -9.03
C ASN A 761 2.00 54.14 -8.40
N PRO A 762 2.77 53.26 -9.05
CA PRO A 762 4.03 52.78 -8.55
C PRO A 762 5.20 53.55 -9.17
N LYS A 763 5.63 54.69 -8.55
CA LYS A 763 6.97 55.26 -8.73
C LYS A 763 7.22 56.32 -7.65
N ALA A 764 8.27 56.09 -6.87
CA ALA A 764 9.12 56.95 -6.11
C ALA A 764 9.36 56.44 -4.68
N ASN A 765 10.50 55.78 -4.47
CA ASN A 765 11.55 56.37 -3.65
C ASN A 765 12.83 55.53 -3.76
N LYS A 766 13.82 56.16 -4.44
CA LYS A 766 15.23 56.00 -4.13
C LYS A 766 15.56 57.01 -3.03
N ASN A 767 16.02 56.50 -1.92
CA ASN A 767 17.22 56.95 -1.18
C ASN A 767 17.46 55.95 -0.04
#